data_85caec4811a84241fc519f8c5670ba91
#
_entry.id   85caec4811a84241fc519f8c5670ba91
#
_cell.length_a   1.000
_cell.length_b   1.000
_cell.length_c   1.000
_cell.angle_alpha   90.00
_cell.angle_beta   90.00
_cell.angle_gamma   90.00
#
_symmetry.space_group_name_H-M   'P 1'
#
loop_
_entity.id
_entity.type
_entity.pdbx_description
1 polymer ?
#
loop_
_entity_poly.entity_id
_entity_poly.type
_entity_poly.pdbx_seq_one_letter_code
_entity_poly.pdbx_strand_id
1 'polypeptide(L)'
;MTSEFDVTDVLQDGTNTVAVLVMKWCDGSYLEDQDKFRMSGIFRDVYILKRPKQAISDYHIKTRIEDMLAKVEIEMKFYSPLNVKISIEDRNGAVVALGSIAEEGTAVLEIASPELWNTENPYLYKLILETENEVIVDHIALRKIEIKDQVIYLNGQKIKFRGVNRHDSDPVTGFTISLEQITTDLTLMKQHNFNAIRSSHYPNAPFFYEMCDKYGFMVIDEADIEAHGPFMIYRKEDTDYNRFKRWNEKIADDPVWEEAIVDRVKLMVERDKNRFCIVMWSMGNESAYGCNFEKALEWTKNFDPDRITQYESARYRNYDETYDYSNLDVYSRMYPALSEIQEYLDKDGSKPFLLVEYCHSMGNGPGDFEDYFQMIQDNDKMCGGFVWEWCDHAIAHGTAENGKTIYAYGGDHGEEIHDGNFCMDGLVYPDRTVHTGLLEYKNVYRPARVISYNKESGELVLHNYMDFDDLKDYVKISYELTQDGLVISKGKLPEVSAAPHSEGKINLKINVPESGKCYLKFIYHLKKELPLLDEDHILGFDEIEVSKEDTKCKLAEKWIPKTVVDSELQVNENDTQIHIKGREFAYTIDKRTALFTEMKFAGREYLNHPMELNIWRAPTDNDMYIKSEWKKAHYDKAYTRAYTTEVVQGKHGVKITSHASVVAETVQKILDVTITWKIEAAGKIDADIAVTKDDEFPDLPRFGVRMFLDKKLSAVRYFGMGPQESYRDKHQASCHGLFRSKVAQMHEDYIRPQENGSHYDCDYVELTNGQCGIAAVSKNPFSFNASVYTQEELERVSHNYELKESDSTVFCMDYAMNGIGSNSCGPDVMDKYRFCLLYTSPSPRDTERYR
;
A
#
# COMPACT_ATOMS: atom_id res chain seq x y z
N MET A 1 -18.49 8.09 -21.02
CA MET A 1 -18.92 9.49 -20.77
C MET A 1 -20.44 9.63 -20.86
N THR A 2 -21.03 10.69 -20.26
CA THR A 2 -22.47 10.95 -20.30
C THR A 2 -22.85 11.44 -21.69
N SER A 3 -23.92 10.89 -22.23
CA SER A 3 -24.51 11.34 -23.52
C SER A 3 -25.98 11.73 -23.28
N GLU A 4 -26.34 12.95 -23.63
CA GLU A 4 -27.69 13.51 -23.42
C GLU A 4 -28.30 13.86 -24.75
N PHE A 5 -29.56 13.47 -24.93
CA PHE A 5 -30.32 13.73 -26.16
C PHE A 5 -31.69 14.24 -25.80
N ASP A 6 -32.11 15.38 -26.39
CA ASP A 6 -33.50 15.82 -26.34
C ASP A 6 -34.34 15.00 -27.32
N VAL A 7 -35.25 14.21 -26.76
CA VAL A 7 -36.15 13.34 -27.53
C VAL A 7 -37.59 13.83 -27.55
N THR A 8 -37.85 15.05 -27.09
CA THR A 8 -39.20 15.60 -26.91
C THR A 8 -40.03 15.56 -28.19
N ASP A 9 -39.44 15.98 -29.32
CA ASP A 9 -40.14 16.10 -30.59
C ASP A 9 -40.32 14.76 -31.32
N VAL A 10 -39.65 13.70 -30.91
CA VAL A 10 -39.70 12.37 -31.55
C VAL A 10 -40.56 11.36 -30.79
N LEU A 11 -40.93 11.67 -29.55
CA LEU A 11 -41.78 10.82 -28.72
C LEU A 11 -43.22 10.78 -29.21
N GLN A 12 -43.80 9.60 -29.19
CA GLN A 12 -45.18 9.35 -29.57
C GLN A 12 -45.97 8.75 -28.39
N ASP A 13 -47.29 8.90 -28.43
CA ASP A 13 -48.16 8.22 -27.49
C ASP A 13 -48.07 6.69 -27.66
N GLY A 14 -47.88 5.99 -26.53
CA GLY A 14 -47.75 4.52 -26.51
C GLY A 14 -46.32 4.07 -26.44
N THR A 15 -46.00 2.96 -27.10
CA THR A 15 -44.65 2.35 -27.03
C THR A 15 -43.68 3.07 -27.96
N ASN A 16 -42.53 3.50 -27.40
CA ASN A 16 -41.43 4.08 -28.13
C ASN A 16 -40.23 3.09 -28.07
N THR A 17 -39.44 3.02 -29.12
CA THR A 17 -38.23 2.17 -29.15
C THR A 17 -37.00 3.04 -29.17
N VAL A 18 -36.07 2.77 -28.22
CA VAL A 18 -34.73 3.35 -28.20
C VAL A 18 -33.75 2.29 -28.68
N ALA A 19 -32.92 2.65 -29.66
CA ALA A 19 -31.81 1.80 -30.13
C ALA A 19 -30.49 2.54 -29.90
N VAL A 20 -29.56 1.90 -29.23
CA VAL A 20 -28.22 2.43 -28.95
C VAL A 20 -27.20 1.56 -29.69
N LEU A 21 -26.38 2.19 -30.55
CA LEU A 21 -25.27 1.54 -31.21
C LEU A 21 -23.99 1.88 -30.42
N VAL A 22 -23.41 0.86 -29.78
CA VAL A 22 -22.12 0.97 -29.12
C VAL A 22 -21.06 0.38 -30.04
N MET A 23 -20.11 1.22 -30.48
CA MET A 23 -19.02 0.78 -31.34
C MET A 23 -17.83 0.33 -30.52
N LYS A 24 -17.34 -0.89 -30.77
CA LYS A 24 -16.14 -1.41 -30.11
C LYS A 24 -14.85 -0.69 -30.53
N TRP A 25 -14.82 -0.21 -31.78
CA TRP A 25 -13.66 0.47 -32.37
C TRP A 25 -14.06 1.90 -32.75
N CYS A 26 -13.45 2.88 -32.11
CA CYS A 26 -13.66 4.31 -32.29
C CYS A 26 -12.42 5.08 -31.81
N ASP A 27 -12.50 6.40 -31.70
CA ASP A 27 -11.45 7.24 -31.09
C ASP A 27 -11.12 6.83 -29.64
N GLY A 28 -12.12 6.38 -28.88
CA GLY A 28 -11.91 5.80 -27.53
C GLY A 28 -11.00 4.57 -27.51
N SER A 29 -10.84 3.85 -28.63
CA SER A 29 -9.86 2.76 -28.73
C SER A 29 -8.41 3.23 -28.61
N TYR A 30 -8.15 4.53 -28.74
CA TYR A 30 -6.84 5.17 -28.65
C TYR A 30 -6.72 6.09 -27.43
N LEU A 31 -7.83 6.70 -26.98
CA LEU A 31 -7.86 7.67 -25.91
C LEU A 31 -8.41 7.11 -24.59
N GLU A 32 -9.03 5.94 -24.57
CA GLU A 32 -9.58 5.27 -23.39
C GLU A 32 -8.91 3.88 -23.24
N ASP A 33 -7.58 3.88 -23.35
CA ASP A 33 -6.73 2.70 -23.40
C ASP A 33 -6.08 2.43 -22.01
N GLN A 34 -6.94 2.40 -20.98
CA GLN A 34 -6.52 2.20 -19.60
C GLN A 34 -5.89 0.81 -19.41
N ASP A 35 -4.92 0.74 -18.51
CA ASP A 35 -4.18 -0.46 -18.16
C ASP A 35 -5.00 -1.39 -17.22
N LYS A 36 -6.10 -1.89 -17.74
CA LYS A 36 -7.04 -2.80 -17.05
C LYS A 36 -7.84 -3.63 -18.05
N PHE A 37 -8.70 -4.53 -17.56
CA PHE A 37 -9.63 -5.27 -18.42
C PHE A 37 -10.46 -4.33 -19.30
N ARG A 38 -10.56 -4.65 -20.58
CA ARG A 38 -11.39 -3.92 -21.56
C ARG A 38 -12.74 -4.59 -21.67
N MET A 39 -13.78 -3.90 -21.23
CA MET A 39 -15.15 -4.35 -21.32
C MET A 39 -15.93 -3.43 -22.28
N SER A 40 -16.91 -3.97 -22.97
CA SER A 40 -17.74 -3.23 -23.93
C SER A 40 -19.19 -3.22 -23.48
N GLY A 41 -19.93 -2.20 -23.89
CA GLY A 41 -21.36 -2.09 -23.62
C GLY A 41 -21.71 -0.85 -22.79
N ILE A 42 -22.92 -0.86 -22.25
CA ILE A 42 -23.43 0.21 -21.39
C ILE A 42 -23.32 -0.26 -19.95
N PHE A 43 -22.47 0.35 -19.15
CA PHE A 43 -22.15 -0.06 -17.77
C PHE A 43 -22.67 0.92 -16.69
N ARG A 44 -23.34 2.00 -17.10
CA ARG A 44 -24.00 2.96 -16.21
C ARG A 44 -25.45 3.17 -16.59
N ASP A 45 -26.20 3.88 -15.75
CA ASP A 45 -27.64 4.05 -15.87
C ASP A 45 -28.05 4.70 -17.19
N VAL A 46 -29.15 4.19 -17.78
CA VAL A 46 -29.85 4.77 -18.89
C VAL A 46 -31.27 5.12 -18.44
N TYR A 47 -31.64 6.38 -18.52
CA TYR A 47 -32.95 6.84 -18.06
C TYR A 47 -33.50 7.94 -18.95
N ILE A 48 -34.80 8.13 -18.88
CA ILE A 48 -35.50 9.26 -19.50
C ILE A 48 -35.88 10.25 -18.42
N LEU A 49 -35.36 11.47 -18.52
CA LEU A 49 -35.71 12.55 -17.62
C LEU A 49 -36.86 13.37 -18.20
N LYS A 50 -38.03 13.31 -17.57
CA LYS A 50 -39.16 14.15 -17.92
C LYS A 50 -39.12 15.44 -17.11
N ARG A 51 -39.03 16.58 -17.82
CA ARG A 51 -38.97 17.90 -17.19
C ARG A 51 -40.18 18.74 -17.59
N PRO A 52 -40.63 19.70 -16.76
CA PRO A 52 -41.57 20.75 -17.19
C PRO A 52 -40.99 21.57 -18.34
N LYS A 53 -41.84 22.15 -19.19
CA LYS A 53 -41.37 23.07 -20.25
C LYS A 53 -40.70 24.32 -19.70
N GLN A 54 -41.17 24.77 -18.54
CA GLN A 54 -40.50 25.80 -17.73
C GLN A 54 -39.74 25.13 -16.62
N ALA A 55 -38.43 24.93 -16.83
CA ALA A 55 -37.53 24.25 -15.89
C ALA A 55 -36.14 24.86 -15.94
N ILE A 56 -35.37 24.62 -14.89
CA ILE A 56 -33.95 24.97 -14.82
C ILE A 56 -33.20 23.99 -15.75
N SER A 57 -32.55 24.48 -16.81
CA SER A 57 -31.80 23.62 -17.72
C SER A 57 -30.40 23.25 -17.15
N ASP A 58 -29.74 24.20 -16.49
CA ASP A 58 -28.43 24.02 -15.88
C ASP A 58 -28.25 25.05 -14.75
N TYR A 59 -27.37 24.68 -13.78
CA TYR A 59 -26.92 25.62 -12.77
C TYR A 59 -25.45 25.35 -12.39
N HIS A 60 -24.72 26.41 -12.03
CA HIS A 60 -23.35 26.36 -11.59
C HIS A 60 -23.20 27.09 -10.26
N ILE A 61 -22.67 26.43 -9.26
CA ILE A 61 -22.51 26.96 -7.89
C ILE A 61 -21.02 27.27 -7.68
N LYS A 62 -20.76 28.55 -7.35
CA LYS A 62 -19.42 29.04 -6.98
C LYS A 62 -19.45 29.53 -5.54
N THR A 63 -18.43 29.20 -4.75
CA THR A 63 -18.36 29.61 -3.36
C THR A 63 -17.10 30.46 -3.13
N ARG A 64 -17.27 31.61 -2.44
CA ARG A 64 -16.15 32.47 -2.03
C ARG A 64 -16.20 32.69 -0.55
N ILE A 65 -15.08 32.49 0.12
CA ILE A 65 -14.95 32.66 1.57
C ILE A 65 -14.10 33.91 1.82
N GLU A 66 -14.67 34.90 2.47
CA GLU A 66 -14.01 36.14 2.88
C GLU A 66 -14.19 36.31 4.39
N ASP A 67 -13.16 36.01 5.18
CA ASP A 67 -13.20 36.01 6.64
C ASP A 67 -14.35 35.17 7.20
N MET A 68 -15.33 35.83 7.86
CA MET A 68 -16.50 35.17 8.50
C MET A 68 -17.76 35.24 7.59
N LEU A 69 -17.59 35.41 6.30
CA LEU A 69 -18.68 35.50 5.34
C LEU A 69 -18.44 34.55 4.17
N ALA A 70 -19.40 33.70 3.87
CA ALA A 70 -19.41 32.95 2.61
C ALA A 70 -20.38 33.56 1.63
N LYS A 71 -19.97 33.75 0.39
CA LYS A 71 -20.80 34.13 -0.74
C LYS A 71 -21.03 32.91 -1.61
N VAL A 72 -22.28 32.53 -1.81
CA VAL A 72 -22.72 31.45 -2.68
C VAL A 72 -23.33 32.09 -3.92
N GLU A 73 -22.61 31.99 -5.02
CA GLU A 73 -23.03 32.50 -6.32
C GLU A 73 -23.61 31.35 -7.12
N ILE A 74 -24.85 31.47 -7.58
CA ILE A 74 -25.55 30.44 -8.32
C ILE A 74 -25.95 31.02 -9.69
N GLU A 75 -25.28 30.58 -10.72
CA GLU A 75 -25.54 30.89 -12.13
C GLU A 75 -26.56 29.89 -12.67
N MET A 76 -27.67 30.37 -13.25
CA MET A 76 -28.73 29.49 -13.75
C MET A 76 -29.09 29.76 -15.22
N LYS A 77 -29.35 28.67 -15.94
CA LYS A 77 -29.90 28.66 -17.29
C LYS A 77 -31.25 27.97 -17.29
N PHE A 78 -32.14 28.42 -18.13
CA PHE A 78 -33.53 27.94 -18.18
C PHE A 78 -33.93 27.50 -19.62
N TYR A 79 -34.81 26.52 -19.74
CA TYR A 79 -35.44 26.19 -21.01
C TYR A 79 -36.37 27.31 -21.48
N SER A 80 -36.97 28.01 -20.56
CA SER A 80 -37.75 29.22 -20.80
C SER A 80 -37.82 30.07 -19.52
N PRO A 81 -37.99 31.39 -19.59
CA PRO A 81 -38.01 32.29 -18.45
C PRO A 81 -38.94 31.78 -17.33
N LEU A 82 -38.44 31.77 -16.10
CA LEU A 82 -39.16 31.34 -14.93
C LEU A 82 -38.59 32.01 -13.65
N ASN A 83 -39.37 32.01 -12.57
CA ASN A 83 -38.93 32.48 -11.27
C ASN A 83 -38.49 31.31 -10.41
N VAL A 84 -37.31 31.45 -9.78
CA VAL A 84 -36.79 30.47 -8.85
C VAL A 84 -36.62 31.08 -7.47
N LYS A 85 -37.20 30.44 -6.46
CA LYS A 85 -36.89 30.73 -5.07
C LYS A 85 -35.72 29.86 -4.66
N ILE A 86 -34.78 30.47 -3.94
CA ILE A 86 -33.55 29.81 -3.50
C ILE A 86 -33.53 29.81 -1.98
N SER A 87 -33.37 28.67 -1.35
CA SER A 87 -33.09 28.61 0.08
C SER A 87 -31.89 27.69 0.36
N ILE A 88 -31.10 28.09 1.35
CA ILE A 88 -30.00 27.28 1.86
C ILE A 88 -30.30 26.99 3.33
N GLU A 89 -30.33 25.70 3.68
CA GLU A 89 -30.57 25.19 5.03
C GLU A 89 -29.29 24.61 5.63
N ASP A 90 -29.12 24.78 6.94
CA ASP A 90 -28.07 24.10 7.70
C ASP A 90 -28.41 22.62 7.97
N ARG A 91 -27.53 21.89 8.64
CA ARG A 91 -27.76 20.47 9.02
C ARG A 91 -29.02 20.25 9.88
N ASN A 92 -29.48 21.27 10.60
CA ASN A 92 -30.63 21.19 11.49
C ASN A 92 -31.93 21.58 10.75
N GLY A 93 -31.85 21.96 9.47
CA GLY A 93 -32.97 22.42 8.65
C GLY A 93 -33.32 23.88 8.88
N ALA A 94 -32.46 24.65 9.56
CA ALA A 94 -32.69 26.10 9.70
C ALA A 94 -32.23 26.81 8.42
N VAL A 95 -33.08 27.71 7.88
CA VAL A 95 -32.76 28.51 6.72
C VAL A 95 -31.70 29.55 7.07
N VAL A 96 -30.52 29.47 6.46
CA VAL A 96 -29.39 30.37 6.68
C VAL A 96 -29.24 31.43 5.58
N ALA A 97 -29.80 31.23 4.41
CA ALA A 97 -29.84 32.22 3.33
C ALA A 97 -31.06 32.02 2.45
N LEU A 98 -31.59 33.13 1.94
CA LEU A 98 -32.73 33.20 1.02
C LEU A 98 -32.43 34.11 -0.18
N GLY A 99 -32.91 33.72 -1.34
CA GLY A 99 -32.79 34.50 -2.56
C GLY A 99 -33.83 34.15 -3.60
N SER A 100 -33.79 34.81 -4.72
CA SER A 100 -34.61 34.49 -5.88
C SER A 100 -33.96 34.97 -7.18
N ILE A 101 -34.25 34.30 -8.26
CA ILE A 101 -33.92 34.73 -9.62
C ILE A 101 -35.22 34.84 -10.42
N ALA A 102 -35.33 35.90 -11.18
CA ALA A 102 -36.37 36.07 -12.21
C ALA A 102 -35.65 36.31 -13.55
N GLU A 103 -35.84 35.44 -14.51
CA GLU A 103 -35.07 35.36 -15.75
C GLU A 103 -33.68 34.76 -15.56
N GLU A 104 -32.96 34.45 -16.64
CA GLU A 104 -31.60 33.97 -16.59
C GLU A 104 -30.65 34.93 -15.89
N GLY A 105 -29.73 34.42 -15.09
CA GLY A 105 -28.77 35.24 -14.38
C GLY A 105 -28.13 34.57 -13.20
N THR A 106 -27.56 35.39 -12.36
CA THR A 106 -26.80 34.95 -11.17
C THR A 106 -27.45 35.46 -9.90
N ALA A 107 -27.70 34.55 -8.92
CA ALA A 107 -28.04 34.92 -7.57
C ALA A 107 -26.79 34.85 -6.68
N VAL A 108 -26.64 35.84 -5.80
CA VAL A 108 -25.58 35.83 -4.77
C VAL A 108 -26.24 35.78 -3.41
N LEU A 109 -25.99 34.76 -2.63
CA LEU A 109 -26.47 34.59 -1.26
C LEU A 109 -25.30 34.67 -0.29
N GLU A 110 -25.53 35.25 0.87
CA GLU A 110 -24.50 35.41 1.90
C GLU A 110 -24.83 34.58 3.14
N ILE A 111 -23.85 33.88 3.67
CA ILE A 111 -23.96 33.07 4.88
C ILE A 111 -22.93 33.62 5.88
N ALA A 112 -23.39 34.17 6.99
CA ALA A 112 -22.54 34.69 8.06
C ALA A 112 -22.04 33.55 8.96
N SER A 113 -20.77 33.61 9.37
CA SER A 113 -20.14 32.59 10.21
C SER A 113 -20.35 31.18 9.68
N PRO A 114 -19.93 30.89 8.43
CA PRO A 114 -20.19 29.59 7.82
C PRO A 114 -19.39 28.47 8.48
N GLU A 115 -20.01 27.28 8.56
CA GLU A 115 -19.30 26.03 8.81
C GLU A 115 -18.61 25.57 7.51
N LEU A 116 -17.30 25.39 7.55
CA LEU A 116 -16.53 25.04 6.38
C LEU A 116 -16.35 23.54 6.25
N TRP A 117 -16.47 23.05 5.03
CA TRP A 117 -16.24 21.64 4.71
C TRP A 117 -14.74 21.30 4.72
N ASN A 118 -14.38 20.20 5.36
CA ASN A 118 -13.07 19.58 5.27
C ASN A 118 -13.17 18.06 5.47
N THR A 119 -12.07 17.34 5.34
CA THR A 119 -12.04 15.88 5.41
C THR A 119 -12.28 15.28 6.81
N GLU A 120 -12.13 16.08 7.85
CA GLU A 120 -12.31 15.74 9.26
C GLU A 120 -13.70 16.17 9.78
N ASN A 121 -14.30 17.21 9.16
CA ASN A 121 -15.66 17.67 9.37
C ASN A 121 -16.35 18.01 8.03
N PRO A 122 -16.87 17.02 7.29
CA PRO A 122 -17.52 17.23 6.00
C PRO A 122 -18.91 17.84 6.18
N TYR A 123 -18.94 19.17 6.43
CA TYR A 123 -20.19 19.89 6.64
C TYR A 123 -20.85 20.25 5.31
N LEU A 124 -22.08 19.81 5.13
CA LEU A 124 -22.90 20.12 3.96
C LEU A 124 -24.12 20.96 4.36
N TYR A 125 -24.41 21.97 3.55
CA TYR A 125 -25.66 22.69 3.54
C TYR A 125 -26.58 22.10 2.50
N LYS A 126 -27.90 22.24 2.69
CA LYS A 126 -28.91 21.80 1.74
C LYS A 126 -29.36 22.97 0.91
N LEU A 127 -29.16 22.92 -0.40
CA LEU A 127 -29.66 23.89 -1.38
C LEU A 127 -31.01 23.42 -1.89
N ILE A 128 -31.99 24.30 -1.89
CA ILE A 128 -33.32 24.06 -2.45
C ILE A 128 -33.61 25.13 -3.50
N LEU A 129 -33.83 24.71 -4.73
CA LEU A 129 -34.28 25.54 -5.85
C LEU A 129 -35.74 25.21 -6.13
N GLU A 130 -36.64 26.15 -5.84
CA GLU A 130 -38.09 25.94 -5.98
C GLU A 130 -38.63 26.82 -7.08
N THR A 131 -39.31 26.19 -8.04
CA THR A 131 -40.08 26.87 -9.10
C THR A 131 -41.55 26.54 -8.91
N GLU A 132 -42.41 27.07 -9.80
CA GLU A 132 -43.83 26.70 -9.79
C GLU A 132 -44.06 25.21 -10.13
N ASN A 133 -43.16 24.59 -10.90
CA ASN A 133 -43.33 23.27 -11.50
C ASN A 133 -42.41 22.19 -10.99
N GLU A 134 -41.28 22.54 -10.33
CA GLU A 134 -40.30 21.60 -9.84
C GLU A 134 -39.56 22.10 -8.58
N VAL A 135 -39.01 21.17 -7.81
CA VAL A 135 -38.11 21.43 -6.71
C VAL A 135 -36.84 20.61 -6.92
N ILE A 136 -35.71 21.29 -7.00
CA ILE A 136 -34.39 20.66 -7.04
C ILE A 136 -33.76 20.78 -5.66
N VAL A 137 -33.29 19.66 -5.11
CA VAL A 137 -32.56 19.59 -3.84
C VAL A 137 -31.17 19.09 -4.13
N ASP A 138 -30.17 19.87 -3.74
CA ASP A 138 -28.76 19.49 -3.83
C ASP A 138 -28.05 19.80 -2.51
N HIS A 139 -26.79 19.33 -2.35
CA HIS A 139 -25.97 19.65 -1.21
C HIS A 139 -24.81 20.53 -1.64
N ILE A 140 -24.52 21.53 -0.85
CA ILE A 140 -23.38 22.42 -1.08
C ILE A 140 -22.41 22.41 0.10
N ALA A 141 -21.14 22.50 -0.21
CA ALA A 141 -20.08 22.69 0.79
C ALA A 141 -19.45 24.07 0.63
N LEU A 142 -19.09 24.66 1.73
CA LEU A 142 -18.36 25.94 1.75
C LEU A 142 -16.90 25.65 2.02
N ARG A 143 -16.05 25.89 1.04
CA ARG A 143 -14.61 25.68 1.14
C ARG A 143 -13.82 26.63 0.24
N LYS A 144 -12.54 26.81 0.56
CA LYS A 144 -11.58 27.51 -0.27
C LYS A 144 -10.33 26.66 -0.41
N ILE A 145 -9.92 26.35 -1.65
CA ILE A 145 -8.62 25.73 -1.93
C ILE A 145 -7.72 26.76 -2.60
N GLU A 146 -6.45 26.81 -2.22
CA GLU A 146 -5.49 27.76 -2.76
C GLU A 146 -4.06 27.24 -2.65
N ILE A 147 -3.17 27.75 -3.49
CA ILE A 147 -1.73 27.52 -3.42
C ILE A 147 -1.05 28.81 -2.99
N LYS A 148 -0.26 28.74 -1.92
CA LYS A 148 0.58 29.84 -1.42
C LYS A 148 1.97 29.31 -1.16
N ASP A 149 2.99 29.98 -1.64
CA ASP A 149 4.40 29.63 -1.44
C ASP A 149 4.69 28.14 -1.77
N GLN A 150 4.11 27.63 -2.87
CA GLN A 150 4.18 26.25 -3.33
C GLN A 150 3.60 25.21 -2.35
N VAL A 151 2.67 25.61 -1.49
CA VAL A 151 1.96 24.75 -0.53
C VAL A 151 0.46 24.82 -0.79
N ILE A 152 -0.24 23.69 -0.75
CA ILE A 152 -1.70 23.62 -0.90
C ILE A 152 -2.37 23.85 0.46
N TYR A 153 -3.35 24.75 0.46
CA TYR A 153 -4.18 25.08 1.62
C TYR A 153 -5.65 24.81 1.33
N LEU A 154 -6.34 24.18 2.26
CA LEU A 154 -7.81 24.11 2.29
C LEU A 154 -8.32 24.91 3.50
N ASN A 155 -9.17 25.90 3.25
CA ASN A 155 -9.70 26.81 4.30
C ASN A 155 -8.59 27.49 5.12
N GLY A 156 -7.46 27.80 4.50
CA GLY A 156 -6.31 28.42 5.16
C GLY A 156 -5.43 27.47 5.98
N GLN A 157 -5.74 26.19 6.05
CA GLN A 157 -4.92 25.16 6.68
C GLN A 157 -4.11 24.42 5.63
N LYS A 158 -2.81 24.17 5.92
CA LYS A 158 -1.95 23.32 5.09
C LYS A 158 -2.51 21.89 5.11
N ILE A 159 -2.60 21.27 3.95
CA ILE A 159 -3.10 19.90 3.82
C ILE A 159 -2.07 18.97 3.18
N LYS A 160 -2.22 17.67 3.46
CA LYS A 160 -1.48 16.60 2.79
C LYS A 160 -2.46 15.55 2.26
N PHE A 161 -2.35 15.21 0.97
CA PHE A 161 -3.12 14.09 0.40
C PHE A 161 -2.59 12.75 0.93
N ARG A 162 -3.43 12.04 1.64
CA ARG A 162 -3.27 10.63 2.01
C ARG A 162 -4.20 9.86 1.10
N GLY A 163 -3.77 9.69 -0.15
CA GLY A 163 -4.63 9.31 -1.26
C GLY A 163 -4.41 7.90 -1.78
N VAL A 164 -5.38 7.43 -2.55
CA VAL A 164 -5.33 6.19 -3.30
C VAL A 164 -5.94 6.38 -4.68
N ASN A 165 -5.38 5.72 -5.70
CA ASN A 165 -5.96 5.59 -7.02
C ASN A 165 -7.08 4.55 -6.98
N ARG A 166 -8.19 4.81 -7.65
CA ARG A 166 -9.34 3.90 -7.64
C ARG A 166 -9.94 3.75 -9.03
N HIS A 167 -9.90 2.52 -9.52
CA HIS A 167 -10.69 2.08 -10.67
C HIS A 167 -12.08 1.61 -10.26
N ASP A 168 -13.07 1.73 -11.16
CA ASP A 168 -14.32 0.99 -11.07
C ASP A 168 -14.06 -0.47 -11.45
N SER A 169 -14.04 -1.38 -10.46
CA SER A 169 -13.79 -2.81 -10.66
C SER A 169 -14.50 -3.66 -9.62
N ASP A 170 -15.13 -4.73 -10.10
CA ASP A 170 -15.76 -5.76 -9.30
C ASP A 170 -15.59 -7.12 -9.99
N PRO A 171 -15.28 -8.20 -9.25
CA PRO A 171 -14.97 -9.50 -9.86
C PRO A 171 -16.16 -10.20 -10.52
N VAL A 172 -17.38 -9.73 -10.29
CA VAL A 172 -18.64 -10.30 -10.84
C VAL A 172 -19.30 -9.37 -11.82
N THR A 173 -19.37 -8.07 -11.52
CA THR A 173 -20.10 -7.08 -12.30
C THR A 173 -19.21 -6.23 -13.22
N GLY A 174 -17.88 -6.44 -13.16
CA GLY A 174 -16.90 -5.72 -13.96
C GLY A 174 -16.90 -4.23 -13.66
N PHE A 175 -17.16 -3.40 -14.66
CA PHE A 175 -17.20 -1.92 -14.50
C PHE A 175 -18.55 -1.38 -13.99
N THR A 176 -19.56 -2.25 -13.84
CA THR A 176 -20.86 -1.85 -13.31
C THR A 176 -20.80 -1.87 -11.80
N ILE A 177 -20.68 -0.71 -11.19
CA ILE A 177 -20.46 -0.54 -9.75
C ILE A 177 -21.71 0.05 -9.10
N SER A 178 -22.19 -0.62 -8.05
CA SER A 178 -23.35 -0.21 -7.26
C SER A 178 -23.00 0.77 -6.15
N LEU A 179 -24.02 1.42 -5.61
CA LEU A 179 -23.89 2.28 -4.43
C LEU A 179 -23.33 1.52 -3.21
N GLU A 180 -23.70 0.24 -3.04
CA GLU A 180 -23.23 -0.60 -1.94
C GLU A 180 -21.73 -0.90 -2.07
N GLN A 181 -21.26 -1.24 -3.28
CA GLN A 181 -19.83 -1.48 -3.55
C GLN A 181 -19.00 -0.22 -3.28
N ILE A 182 -19.44 0.95 -3.74
CA ILE A 182 -18.77 2.23 -3.43
C ILE A 182 -18.78 2.50 -1.92
N THR A 183 -19.90 2.26 -1.23
CA THR A 183 -19.97 2.44 0.23
C THR A 183 -18.95 1.56 0.94
N THR A 184 -18.76 0.33 0.48
CA THR A 184 -17.76 -0.60 1.02
C THR A 184 -16.34 -0.05 0.81
N ASP A 185 -16.00 0.40 -0.40
CA ASP A 185 -14.69 0.99 -0.70
C ASP A 185 -14.43 2.22 0.20
N LEU A 186 -15.35 3.18 0.24
CA LEU A 186 -15.19 4.41 1.03
C LEU A 186 -15.10 4.13 2.54
N THR A 187 -15.83 3.11 3.02
CA THR A 187 -15.76 2.69 4.43
C THR A 187 -14.38 2.13 4.76
N LEU A 188 -13.87 1.22 3.94
CA LEU A 188 -12.53 0.67 4.13
C LEU A 188 -11.46 1.75 4.02
N MET A 189 -11.57 2.67 3.07
CA MET A 189 -10.64 3.79 2.94
C MET A 189 -10.63 4.67 4.20
N LYS A 190 -11.79 5.05 4.74
CA LYS A 190 -11.86 5.80 6.01
C LYS A 190 -11.27 5.03 7.18
N GLN A 191 -11.55 3.73 7.29
CA GLN A 191 -11.01 2.87 8.34
C GLN A 191 -9.49 2.71 8.28
N HIS A 192 -8.87 3.06 7.14
CA HIS A 192 -7.43 2.97 6.90
C HIS A 192 -6.75 4.33 6.68
N ASN A 193 -7.36 5.43 7.17
CA ASN A 193 -6.78 6.78 7.24
C ASN A 193 -6.61 7.51 5.90
N PHE A 194 -7.28 7.10 4.83
CA PHE A 194 -7.31 7.87 3.58
C PHE A 194 -8.17 9.13 3.74
N ASN A 195 -7.73 10.22 3.11
CA ASN A 195 -8.49 11.47 3.01
C ASN A 195 -8.72 11.92 1.56
N ALA A 196 -8.14 11.23 0.58
CA ALA A 196 -8.20 11.63 -0.83
C ALA A 196 -8.30 10.42 -1.77
N ILE A 197 -8.94 10.62 -2.93
CA ILE A 197 -9.09 9.61 -3.99
C ILE A 197 -8.80 10.27 -5.33
N ARG A 198 -8.03 9.60 -6.21
CA ARG A 198 -7.96 9.93 -7.65
C ARG A 198 -8.83 8.97 -8.42
N SER A 199 -9.74 9.51 -9.25
CA SER A 199 -10.62 8.72 -10.11
C SER A 199 -9.85 8.21 -11.35
N SER A 200 -8.91 7.31 -11.14
CA SER A 200 -8.05 6.77 -12.19
C SER A 200 -8.83 5.80 -13.10
N HIS A 201 -8.84 5.97 -14.42
CA HIS A 201 -8.35 7.11 -15.18
C HIS A 201 -9.52 7.68 -15.99
N TYR A 202 -10.66 7.89 -15.34
CA TYR A 202 -11.92 8.37 -15.94
C TYR A 202 -12.87 8.88 -14.85
N PRO A 203 -13.82 9.77 -15.19
CA PRO A 203 -14.82 10.23 -14.24
C PRO A 203 -15.69 9.08 -13.73
N ASN A 204 -15.83 8.96 -12.40
CA ASN A 204 -16.70 7.95 -11.78
C ASN A 204 -18.19 8.28 -11.94
N ALA A 205 -19.06 7.40 -11.46
CA ALA A 205 -20.51 7.64 -11.45
C ALA A 205 -20.83 8.89 -10.61
N PRO A 206 -21.83 9.73 -11.00
CA PRO A 206 -22.11 10.99 -10.28
C PRO A 206 -22.33 10.84 -8.77
N PHE A 207 -23.01 9.78 -8.34
CA PHE A 207 -23.25 9.51 -6.93
C PHE A 207 -21.97 9.21 -6.12
N PHE A 208 -20.85 8.81 -6.76
CA PHE A 208 -19.56 8.65 -6.11
C PHE A 208 -19.09 9.98 -5.50
N TYR A 209 -19.18 11.07 -6.24
CA TYR A 209 -18.76 12.40 -5.78
C TYR A 209 -19.69 12.93 -4.67
N GLU A 210 -21.02 12.67 -4.78
CA GLU A 210 -21.96 12.99 -3.69
C GLU A 210 -21.62 12.28 -2.39
N MET A 211 -21.17 11.02 -2.48
CA MET A 211 -20.68 10.28 -1.31
C MET A 211 -19.36 10.84 -0.80
N CYS A 212 -18.44 11.23 -1.69
CA CYS A 212 -17.18 11.87 -1.29
C CYS A 212 -17.42 13.22 -0.61
N ASP A 213 -18.37 14.05 -1.11
CA ASP A 213 -18.81 15.27 -0.46
C ASP A 213 -19.31 14.97 0.98
N LYS A 214 -20.17 13.96 1.12
CA LYS A 214 -20.81 13.57 2.39
C LYS A 214 -19.83 12.97 3.40
N TYR A 215 -18.87 12.17 2.94
CA TYR A 215 -17.97 11.42 3.80
C TYR A 215 -16.59 12.07 3.97
N GLY A 216 -16.37 13.22 3.33
CA GLY A 216 -15.15 14.00 3.52
C GLY A 216 -13.92 13.39 2.85
N PHE A 217 -14.00 13.07 1.56
CA PHE A 217 -12.84 12.75 0.74
C PHE A 217 -12.55 13.90 -0.23
N MET A 218 -11.32 14.33 -0.32
CA MET A 218 -10.85 15.15 -1.43
C MET A 218 -10.72 14.29 -2.68
N VAL A 219 -11.10 14.82 -3.84
CA VAL A 219 -11.04 14.08 -5.09
C VAL A 219 -10.21 14.82 -6.12
N ILE A 220 -9.32 14.09 -6.79
CA ILE A 220 -8.79 14.45 -8.10
C ILE A 220 -9.69 13.77 -9.12
N ASP A 221 -10.49 14.55 -9.84
CA ASP A 221 -11.32 14.02 -10.92
C ASP A 221 -10.55 14.05 -12.24
N GLU A 222 -10.53 12.91 -12.93
CA GLU A 222 -9.67 12.72 -14.08
C GLU A 222 -10.47 12.48 -15.36
N ALA A 223 -10.06 13.18 -16.42
CA ALA A 223 -10.65 13.02 -17.74
C ALA A 223 -10.35 11.63 -18.30
N ASP A 224 -11.30 11.06 -19.03
CA ASP A 224 -11.21 9.74 -19.67
C ASP A 224 -10.25 9.78 -20.87
N ILE A 225 -8.98 9.98 -20.57
CA ILE A 225 -7.90 10.07 -21.55
C ILE A 225 -6.70 9.27 -21.06
N GLU A 226 -6.41 8.19 -21.79
CA GLU A 226 -5.19 7.41 -21.67
C GLU A 226 -4.82 6.82 -23.02
N ALA A 227 -3.63 7.13 -23.53
CA ALA A 227 -3.15 6.69 -24.84
C ALA A 227 -1.94 5.76 -24.71
N HIS A 228 -2.03 4.75 -23.83
CA HIS A 228 -0.93 3.86 -23.50
C HIS A 228 -0.51 2.95 -24.67
N GLY A 229 -1.48 2.39 -25.41
CA GLY A 229 -1.20 1.53 -26.58
C GLY A 229 -0.36 2.20 -27.65
N PRO A 230 -0.68 3.43 -28.12
CA PRO A 230 0.19 4.18 -29.01
C PRO A 230 1.61 4.38 -28.50
N PHE A 231 1.78 4.63 -27.20
CA PHE A 231 3.09 4.73 -26.59
C PHE A 231 3.92 3.45 -26.76
N MET A 232 3.34 2.28 -26.50
CA MET A 232 4.02 0.98 -26.63
C MET A 232 4.44 0.69 -28.07
N ILE A 233 3.61 1.07 -29.06
CA ILE A 233 3.91 0.88 -30.48
C ILE A 233 5.05 1.79 -30.95
N TYR A 234 4.99 3.08 -30.56
CA TYR A 234 5.95 4.07 -31.05
C TYR A 234 7.26 4.05 -30.27
N ARG A 235 7.31 3.40 -29.12
CA ARG A 235 8.49 3.17 -28.28
C ARG A 235 9.33 1.95 -28.72
N LYS A 236 9.37 1.58 -30.02
CA LYS A 236 10.11 0.40 -30.51
C LYS A 236 11.55 0.29 -30.02
N GLU A 237 12.21 1.42 -29.78
CA GLU A 237 13.49 1.52 -29.12
C GLU A 237 13.32 2.41 -27.89
N ASP A 238 13.76 1.96 -26.72
CA ASP A 238 13.67 2.73 -25.47
C ASP A 238 14.74 3.84 -25.44
N THR A 239 14.52 4.85 -26.27
CA THR A 239 15.32 6.05 -26.35
C THR A 239 14.49 7.26 -25.97
N ASP A 240 15.11 8.32 -25.44
CA ASP A 240 14.42 9.57 -25.11
C ASP A 240 13.73 10.16 -26.34
N TYR A 241 14.32 10.03 -27.52
CA TYR A 241 13.70 10.48 -28.75
C TYR A 241 12.37 9.80 -29.05
N ASN A 242 12.31 8.45 -28.96
CA ASN A 242 11.06 7.71 -29.19
C ASN A 242 10.06 7.95 -28.07
N ARG A 243 10.52 7.99 -26.82
CA ARG A 243 9.68 8.17 -25.63
C ARG A 243 9.00 9.54 -25.61
N PHE A 244 9.75 10.61 -25.89
CA PHE A 244 9.25 11.98 -25.72
C PHE A 244 8.77 12.60 -27.03
N LYS A 245 9.38 12.33 -28.15
CA LYS A 245 9.06 12.97 -29.42
C LYS A 245 7.94 12.24 -30.17
N ARG A 246 8.05 10.95 -30.38
CA ARG A 246 7.10 10.21 -31.23
C ARG A 246 5.77 9.95 -30.56
N TRP A 247 5.77 9.70 -29.27
CA TRP A 247 4.54 9.57 -28.50
C TRP A 247 3.75 10.87 -28.54
N ASN A 248 4.41 11.97 -28.28
CA ASN A 248 3.86 13.32 -28.29
C ASN A 248 3.29 13.70 -29.67
N GLU A 249 4.01 13.47 -30.78
CA GLU A 249 3.61 13.83 -32.17
C GLU A 249 2.33 13.10 -32.67
N LYS A 250 1.90 12.00 -32.03
CA LYS A 250 0.84 11.15 -32.59
C LYS A 250 -0.54 11.45 -32.04
N ILE A 251 -0.64 11.98 -30.85
CA ILE A 251 -1.92 12.30 -30.20
C ILE A 251 -1.86 13.68 -29.56
N ALA A 252 -0.93 13.89 -28.61
CA ALA A 252 -0.90 15.10 -27.79
C ALA A 252 -0.68 16.39 -28.62
N ASP A 253 0.16 16.33 -29.66
CA ASP A 253 0.52 17.46 -30.52
C ASP A 253 -0.13 17.39 -31.92
N ASP A 254 -0.92 16.39 -32.23
CA ASP A 254 -1.65 16.30 -33.49
C ASP A 254 -3.01 16.98 -33.37
N PRO A 255 -3.24 18.16 -34.04
CA PRO A 255 -4.50 18.89 -33.94
C PRO A 255 -5.75 18.11 -34.36
N VAL A 256 -5.61 16.99 -35.07
CA VAL A 256 -6.73 16.11 -35.39
C VAL A 256 -7.43 15.56 -34.15
N TRP A 257 -6.70 15.44 -33.03
CA TRP A 257 -7.22 14.93 -31.76
C TRP A 257 -7.72 16.05 -30.82
N GLU A 258 -7.57 17.34 -31.18
CA GLU A 258 -7.94 18.47 -30.32
C GLU A 258 -9.39 18.36 -29.81
N GLU A 259 -10.35 18.18 -30.74
CA GLU A 259 -11.78 18.10 -30.40
C GLU A 259 -12.05 16.93 -29.44
N ALA A 260 -11.49 15.75 -29.71
CA ALA A 260 -11.72 14.55 -28.90
C ALA A 260 -11.13 14.69 -27.48
N ILE A 261 -9.97 15.31 -27.32
CA ILE A 261 -9.31 15.53 -26.02
C ILE A 261 -10.06 16.62 -25.24
N VAL A 262 -10.33 17.77 -25.86
CA VAL A 262 -10.98 18.90 -25.21
C VAL A 262 -12.42 18.56 -24.81
N ASP A 263 -13.17 17.80 -25.64
CA ASP A 263 -14.52 17.36 -25.32
C ASP A 263 -14.58 16.46 -24.07
N ARG A 264 -13.66 15.50 -23.92
CA ARG A 264 -13.58 14.64 -22.74
C ARG A 264 -13.36 15.44 -21.45
N VAL A 265 -12.46 16.41 -21.49
CA VAL A 265 -12.21 17.30 -20.34
C VAL A 265 -13.42 18.17 -20.04
N LYS A 266 -14.07 18.74 -21.07
CA LYS A 266 -15.29 19.55 -20.90
C LYS A 266 -16.44 18.76 -20.29
N LEU A 267 -16.70 17.56 -20.78
CA LEU A 267 -17.78 16.70 -20.28
C LEU A 267 -17.58 16.32 -18.81
N MET A 268 -16.34 16.07 -18.39
CA MET A 268 -16.01 15.85 -16.98
C MET A 268 -16.32 17.08 -16.14
N VAL A 269 -15.69 18.22 -16.48
CA VAL A 269 -15.77 19.45 -15.70
C VAL A 269 -17.19 20.00 -15.64
N GLU A 270 -17.93 20.01 -16.76
CA GLU A 270 -19.31 20.51 -16.81
C GLU A 270 -20.27 19.62 -16.03
N ARG A 271 -20.09 18.28 -16.05
CA ARG A 271 -20.91 17.33 -15.29
C ARG A 271 -20.71 17.52 -13.78
N ASP A 272 -19.44 17.64 -13.36
CA ASP A 272 -19.07 17.52 -11.95
C ASP A 272 -18.75 18.88 -11.28
N LYS A 273 -18.96 20.00 -12.00
CA LYS A 273 -18.67 21.37 -11.53
C LYS A 273 -19.26 21.73 -10.16
N ASN A 274 -20.38 21.12 -9.76
CA ASN A 274 -21.06 21.36 -8.49
C ASN A 274 -20.67 20.38 -7.37
N ARG A 275 -19.65 19.51 -7.60
CA ARG A 275 -19.16 18.60 -6.55
C ARG A 275 -17.99 19.23 -5.81
N PHE A 276 -18.16 19.44 -4.52
CA PHE A 276 -17.20 20.21 -3.69
C PHE A 276 -16.01 19.39 -3.21
N CYS A 277 -16.13 18.06 -3.14
CA CYS A 277 -15.01 17.14 -2.89
C CYS A 277 -13.92 17.24 -3.94
N ILE A 278 -14.26 17.62 -5.19
CA ILE A 278 -13.28 17.78 -6.25
C ILE A 278 -12.47 19.05 -5.98
N VAL A 279 -11.21 18.84 -5.61
CA VAL A 279 -10.24 19.89 -5.31
C VAL A 279 -9.29 20.15 -6.47
N MET A 280 -9.20 19.20 -7.40
CA MET A 280 -8.26 19.24 -8.51
C MET A 280 -8.86 18.55 -9.75
N TRP A 281 -8.67 19.17 -10.92
CA TRP A 281 -8.96 18.60 -12.22
C TRP A 281 -7.71 18.00 -12.83
N SER A 282 -7.80 16.77 -13.30
CA SER A 282 -6.73 16.08 -14.03
C SER A 282 -7.08 15.94 -15.50
N MET A 283 -6.12 16.29 -16.36
CA MET A 283 -6.37 16.26 -17.83
C MET A 283 -6.33 14.86 -18.43
N GLY A 284 -5.98 13.85 -17.66
CA GLY A 284 -5.88 12.45 -18.10
C GLY A 284 -4.61 11.78 -17.57
N ASN A 285 -4.33 10.61 -18.12
CA ASN A 285 -3.20 9.75 -17.75
C ASN A 285 -2.38 9.41 -19.00
N GLU A 286 -1.09 9.16 -18.85
CA GLU A 286 -0.11 8.56 -19.78
C GLU A 286 -0.36 8.81 -21.28
N SER A 287 -0.52 10.08 -21.67
CA SER A 287 -0.83 10.46 -23.06
C SER A 287 0.10 11.51 -23.65
N ALA A 288 1.28 11.72 -23.04
CA ALA A 288 2.24 12.77 -23.39
C ALA A 288 1.66 14.19 -23.29
N TYR A 289 2.39 15.24 -23.67
CA TYR A 289 1.97 16.63 -23.56
C TYR A 289 2.13 17.33 -24.91
N GLY A 290 1.16 18.16 -25.27
CA GLY A 290 1.19 18.90 -26.52
C GLY A 290 0.07 19.92 -26.62
N CYS A 291 -0.08 20.53 -27.79
CA CYS A 291 -1.00 21.63 -28.06
C CYS A 291 -2.47 21.31 -27.67
N ASN A 292 -2.88 20.04 -27.76
CA ASN A 292 -4.25 19.66 -27.43
C ASN A 292 -4.52 19.75 -25.91
N PHE A 293 -3.51 19.38 -25.07
CA PHE A 293 -3.60 19.51 -23.64
C PHE A 293 -3.47 20.98 -23.16
N GLU A 294 -2.67 21.80 -23.86
CA GLU A 294 -2.65 23.25 -23.61
C GLU A 294 -4.05 23.87 -23.78
N LYS A 295 -4.76 23.47 -24.84
CA LYS A 295 -6.14 23.91 -25.10
C LYS A 295 -7.14 23.45 -24.06
N ALA A 296 -7.03 22.18 -23.64
CA ALA A 296 -7.87 21.61 -22.59
C ALA A 296 -7.66 22.34 -21.25
N LEU A 297 -6.41 22.59 -20.87
CA LEU A 297 -6.03 23.36 -19.66
C LEU A 297 -6.51 24.82 -19.72
N GLU A 298 -6.32 25.49 -20.85
CA GLU A 298 -6.80 26.87 -21.06
C GLU A 298 -8.32 26.94 -20.87
N TRP A 299 -9.06 26.02 -21.50
CA TRP A 299 -10.51 25.97 -21.36
C TRP A 299 -10.92 25.71 -19.90
N THR A 300 -10.28 24.74 -19.22
CA THR A 300 -10.59 24.39 -17.83
C THR A 300 -10.38 25.57 -16.88
N LYS A 301 -9.24 26.27 -17.00
CA LYS A 301 -8.95 27.45 -16.18
C LYS A 301 -9.89 28.64 -16.45
N ASN A 302 -10.34 28.81 -17.68
CA ASN A 302 -11.33 29.83 -18.02
C ASN A 302 -12.73 29.50 -17.45
N PHE A 303 -13.09 28.22 -17.41
CA PHE A 303 -14.39 27.75 -16.89
C PHE A 303 -14.40 27.68 -15.36
N ASP A 304 -13.37 27.12 -14.76
CA ASP A 304 -13.21 26.94 -13.31
C ASP A 304 -11.80 27.37 -12.84
N PRO A 305 -11.60 28.65 -12.60
CA PRO A 305 -10.30 29.18 -12.17
C PRO A 305 -9.94 28.84 -10.70
N ASP A 306 -10.92 28.41 -9.91
CA ASP A 306 -10.77 28.24 -8.47
C ASP A 306 -10.19 26.87 -8.10
N ARG A 307 -10.39 25.83 -8.92
CA ARG A 307 -9.81 24.49 -8.67
C ARG A 307 -8.41 24.38 -9.26
N ILE A 308 -7.62 23.55 -8.60
CA ILE A 308 -6.25 23.20 -9.02
C ILE A 308 -6.30 22.33 -10.29
N THR A 309 -5.33 22.48 -11.17
CA THR A 309 -5.17 21.66 -12.37
C THR A 309 -3.85 20.89 -12.34
N GLN A 310 -3.88 19.64 -12.80
CA GLN A 310 -2.72 18.79 -12.92
C GLN A 310 -2.75 17.96 -14.20
N TYR A 311 -1.57 17.53 -14.64
CA TYR A 311 -1.38 16.50 -15.65
C TYR A 311 0.04 15.94 -15.55
N GLU A 312 0.16 14.66 -15.17
CA GLU A 312 1.47 14.05 -14.88
C GLU A 312 2.32 13.89 -16.13
N SER A 313 1.69 13.59 -17.30
CA SER A 313 2.39 13.37 -18.56
C SER A 313 2.97 14.65 -19.17
N ALA A 314 2.80 15.81 -18.55
CA ALA A 314 3.43 17.05 -18.99
C ALA A 314 4.98 17.00 -19.05
N ARG A 315 5.58 15.99 -18.39
CA ARG A 315 7.02 15.71 -18.51
C ARG A 315 7.40 15.04 -19.84
N TYR A 316 6.48 14.34 -20.50
CA TYR A 316 6.70 13.61 -21.73
C TYR A 316 6.31 14.48 -22.92
N ARG A 317 7.28 15.23 -23.43
CA ARG A 317 7.11 16.25 -24.45
C ARG A 317 8.24 16.23 -25.48
N ASN A 318 8.02 16.89 -26.59
CA ASN A 318 9.08 17.16 -27.57
C ASN A 318 10.00 18.28 -27.06
N TYR A 319 11.23 17.98 -26.71
CA TYR A 319 12.19 18.96 -26.19
C TYR A 319 12.68 19.97 -27.25
N ASP A 320 12.37 19.76 -28.53
CA ASP A 320 12.66 20.70 -29.60
C ASP A 320 11.58 21.80 -29.72
N GLU A 321 10.44 21.64 -29.04
CA GLU A 321 9.29 22.55 -29.03
C GLU A 321 9.16 23.29 -27.69
N THR A 322 8.39 24.37 -27.70
CA THR A 322 8.09 25.14 -26.50
C THR A 322 6.62 25.03 -26.16
N TYR A 323 6.29 24.62 -24.95
CA TYR A 323 4.93 24.43 -24.45
C TYR A 323 4.61 25.37 -23.30
N ASP A 324 3.32 25.71 -23.16
CA ASP A 324 2.81 26.50 -22.04
C ASP A 324 2.39 25.61 -20.88
N TYR A 325 3.03 25.78 -19.72
CA TYR A 325 2.72 25.10 -18.47
C TYR A 325 2.08 26.03 -17.43
N SER A 326 1.68 27.26 -17.83
CA SER A 326 1.14 28.27 -16.90
C SER A 326 -0.17 27.81 -16.26
N ASN A 327 -0.97 27.03 -16.99
CA ASN A 327 -2.24 26.48 -16.55
C ASN A 327 -2.13 25.15 -15.76
N LEU A 328 -0.94 24.65 -15.51
CA LEU A 328 -0.69 23.56 -14.56
C LEU A 328 -0.29 24.17 -13.21
N ASP A 329 -1.02 23.86 -12.15
CA ASP A 329 -0.79 24.45 -10.83
C ASP A 329 0.22 23.65 -9.99
N VAL A 330 0.36 22.35 -10.25
CA VAL A 330 1.27 21.44 -9.52
C VAL A 330 2.22 20.73 -10.48
N TYR A 331 3.35 20.28 -9.96
CA TYR A 331 4.28 19.40 -10.65
C TYR A 331 4.00 17.97 -10.17
N SER A 332 3.45 17.14 -11.02
CA SER A 332 3.05 15.78 -10.70
C SER A 332 3.96 14.73 -11.32
N ARG A 333 4.17 13.64 -10.61
CA ARG A 333 5.03 12.52 -10.99
C ARG A 333 4.42 11.18 -10.59
N MET A 334 4.74 10.16 -11.37
CA MET A 334 4.52 8.75 -11.06
C MET A 334 5.84 8.10 -10.66
N TYR A 335 5.83 7.34 -9.59
CA TYR A 335 6.90 6.46 -9.11
C TYR A 335 8.32 7.08 -9.09
N PRO A 336 8.52 8.35 -8.73
CA PRO A 336 9.87 8.90 -8.65
C PRO A 336 10.61 8.30 -7.45
N ALA A 337 11.89 7.99 -7.63
CA ALA A 337 12.76 7.69 -6.49
C ALA A 337 12.86 8.92 -5.54
N LEU A 338 13.09 8.69 -4.25
CA LEU A 338 13.22 9.78 -3.27
C LEU A 338 14.33 10.77 -3.64
N SER A 339 15.39 10.30 -4.27
CA SER A 339 16.48 11.15 -4.78
C SER A 339 16.02 12.10 -5.91
N GLU A 340 15.12 11.66 -6.78
CA GLU A 340 14.55 12.50 -7.84
C GLU A 340 13.62 13.58 -7.27
N ILE A 341 12.85 13.22 -6.24
CA ILE A 341 12.01 14.18 -5.50
C ILE A 341 12.90 15.25 -4.87
N GLN A 342 13.95 14.85 -4.17
CA GLN A 342 14.89 15.77 -3.53
C GLN A 342 15.57 16.67 -4.57
N GLU A 343 15.95 16.14 -5.73
CA GLU A 343 16.54 16.92 -6.81
C GLU A 343 15.60 18.03 -7.31
N TYR A 344 14.29 17.72 -7.48
CA TYR A 344 13.31 18.73 -7.85
C TYR A 344 13.14 19.81 -6.77
N LEU A 345 13.03 19.41 -5.51
CA LEU A 345 12.88 20.35 -4.40
C LEU A 345 14.07 21.29 -4.25
N ASP A 346 15.27 20.81 -4.53
CA ASP A 346 16.52 21.58 -4.42
C ASP A 346 16.78 22.51 -5.62
N LYS A 347 16.42 22.06 -6.83
CA LYS A 347 16.79 22.77 -8.08
C LYS A 347 15.69 23.66 -8.63
N ASP A 348 14.46 23.23 -8.59
CA ASP A 348 13.32 23.93 -9.17
C ASP A 348 12.33 24.32 -8.05
N GLY A 349 11.54 23.40 -7.55
CA GLY A 349 10.56 23.64 -6.48
C GLY A 349 9.61 24.80 -6.76
N SER A 350 9.35 25.11 -8.04
CA SER A 350 8.54 26.26 -8.47
C SER A 350 7.04 26.03 -8.25
N LYS A 351 6.61 24.77 -8.17
CA LYS A 351 5.23 24.34 -7.94
C LYS A 351 5.18 23.30 -6.82
N PRO A 352 4.02 23.10 -6.16
CA PRO A 352 3.82 21.96 -5.26
C PRO A 352 4.12 20.65 -5.97
N PHE A 353 4.76 19.69 -5.28
CA PHE A 353 5.06 18.38 -5.82
C PHE A 353 3.96 17.39 -5.43
N LEU A 354 3.36 16.72 -6.42
CA LEU A 354 2.32 15.72 -6.25
C LEU A 354 2.79 14.35 -6.73
N LEU A 355 2.69 13.34 -5.88
CA LEU A 355 2.81 11.94 -6.27
C LEU A 355 1.44 11.44 -6.75
N VAL A 356 1.15 11.50 -8.04
CA VAL A 356 -0.15 11.00 -8.54
C VAL A 356 -0.23 9.49 -8.47
N GLU A 357 0.94 8.82 -8.53
CA GLU A 357 1.11 7.38 -8.29
C GLU A 357 2.44 7.13 -7.59
N TYR A 358 2.40 6.28 -6.55
CA TYR A 358 3.59 5.85 -5.83
C TYR A 358 3.30 4.55 -5.06
N CYS A 359 4.36 3.88 -4.62
CA CYS A 359 4.27 2.65 -3.82
C CYS A 359 3.35 1.61 -4.46
N HIS A 360 3.72 1.18 -5.70
CA HIS A 360 2.97 0.17 -6.47
C HIS A 360 2.72 -1.09 -5.63
N SER A 361 1.45 -1.43 -5.38
CA SER A 361 1.05 -2.38 -4.33
C SER A 361 0.92 -3.83 -4.83
N MET A 362 1.61 -4.17 -5.91
CA MET A 362 1.51 -5.47 -6.57
C MET A 362 1.98 -6.62 -5.66
N GLY A 363 1.10 -7.58 -5.41
CA GLY A 363 1.37 -8.76 -4.62
C GLY A 363 1.84 -8.47 -3.19
N ASN A 364 2.99 -9.06 -2.78
CA ASN A 364 3.62 -8.74 -1.51
C ASN A 364 4.36 -7.41 -1.61
N GLY A 365 3.67 -6.32 -1.35
CA GLY A 365 4.16 -4.94 -1.39
C GLY A 365 3.15 -3.97 -0.78
N PRO A 366 3.50 -2.67 -0.83
CA PRO A 366 4.83 -2.12 -0.98
C PRO A 366 5.63 -2.10 0.33
N GLY A 367 6.96 -1.99 0.23
CA GLY A 367 7.88 -1.97 1.38
C GLY A 367 8.38 -0.58 1.78
N ASP A 368 8.05 0.47 1.06
CA ASP A 368 8.69 1.79 1.16
C ASP A 368 7.74 2.92 1.60
N PHE A 369 6.54 2.61 2.09
CA PHE A 369 5.58 3.60 2.57
C PHE A 369 6.14 4.56 3.60
N GLU A 370 6.90 4.06 4.58
CA GLU A 370 7.44 4.88 5.66
C GLU A 370 8.41 5.94 5.12
N ASP A 371 9.24 5.59 4.15
CA ASP A 371 10.22 6.50 3.58
C ASP A 371 9.57 7.62 2.77
N TYR A 372 8.55 7.30 1.97
CA TYR A 372 7.76 8.32 1.28
C TYR A 372 6.97 9.19 2.26
N PHE A 373 6.40 8.60 3.32
CA PHE A 373 5.72 9.36 4.36
C PHE A 373 6.66 10.40 4.99
N GLN A 374 7.87 10.01 5.38
CA GLN A 374 8.84 10.93 5.95
C GLN A 374 9.19 12.05 4.97
N MET A 375 9.49 11.72 3.70
CA MET A 375 9.76 12.71 2.67
C MET A 375 8.62 13.73 2.50
N ILE A 376 7.37 13.25 2.50
CA ILE A 376 6.17 14.09 2.37
C ILE A 376 6.01 15.02 3.59
N GLN A 377 6.25 14.50 4.80
CA GLN A 377 6.07 15.29 6.03
C GLN A 377 7.19 16.30 6.25
N ASP A 378 8.43 15.95 5.90
CA ASP A 378 9.59 16.83 6.06
C ASP A 378 9.62 18.00 5.08
N ASN A 379 8.80 17.95 4.01
CA ASN A 379 8.81 18.95 2.95
C ASN A 379 7.41 19.55 2.73
N ASP A 380 7.23 20.82 3.08
CA ASP A 380 5.93 21.51 2.93
C ASP A 380 5.44 21.54 1.48
N LYS A 381 6.36 21.65 0.50
CA LYS A 381 6.04 21.66 -0.93
C LYS A 381 5.56 20.30 -1.48
N MET A 382 5.80 19.21 -0.75
CA MET A 382 5.19 17.91 -1.07
C MET A 382 3.74 17.94 -0.63
N CYS A 383 2.78 17.91 -1.57
CA CYS A 383 1.36 17.96 -1.22
C CYS A 383 0.76 16.58 -0.87
N GLY A 384 1.57 15.53 -0.87
CA GLY A 384 1.14 14.16 -0.60
C GLY A 384 1.13 13.29 -1.85
N GLY A 385 0.37 12.20 -1.81
CA GLY A 385 0.33 11.27 -2.93
C GLY A 385 -0.83 10.30 -2.90
N PHE A 386 -0.95 9.56 -4.01
CA PHE A 386 -1.99 8.56 -4.26
C PHE A 386 -1.32 7.22 -4.53
N VAL A 387 -1.55 6.24 -3.66
CA VAL A 387 -1.00 4.89 -3.81
C VAL A 387 -1.60 4.24 -5.05
N TRP A 388 -0.80 3.56 -5.83
CA TRP A 388 -1.28 2.69 -6.89
C TRP A 388 -1.35 1.25 -6.37
N GLU A 389 -2.51 0.61 -6.22
CA GLU A 389 -3.84 1.18 -6.31
C GLU A 389 -4.77 0.54 -5.28
N TRP A 390 -6.09 0.78 -5.40
CA TRP A 390 -7.06 0.34 -4.39
C TRP A 390 -7.32 -1.16 -4.41
N CYS A 391 -7.56 -1.75 -5.56
CA CYS A 391 -8.13 -3.09 -5.64
C CYS A 391 -7.50 -3.94 -6.74
N ASP A 392 -7.18 -5.18 -6.44
CA ASP A 392 -6.84 -6.18 -7.47
C ASP A 392 -7.97 -6.33 -8.48
N HIS A 393 -7.64 -6.29 -9.78
CA HIS A 393 -8.59 -6.50 -10.86
C HIS A 393 -8.58 -7.94 -11.33
N ALA A 394 -9.59 -8.71 -10.98
CA ALA A 394 -9.77 -10.08 -11.45
C ALA A 394 -11.24 -10.40 -11.69
N ILE A 395 -11.49 -11.40 -12.53
CA ILE A 395 -12.82 -11.92 -12.81
C ILE A 395 -13.02 -13.24 -12.06
N ALA A 396 -14.11 -13.34 -11.31
CA ALA A 396 -14.44 -14.56 -10.57
C ALA A 396 -15.09 -15.62 -11.49
N HIS A 397 -14.42 -16.76 -11.67
CA HIS A 397 -14.87 -17.89 -12.48
C HIS A 397 -15.43 -19.06 -11.66
N GLY A 398 -15.92 -18.81 -10.45
CA GLY A 398 -16.46 -19.84 -9.56
C GLY A 398 -15.42 -20.29 -8.53
N THR A 399 -15.53 -21.54 -8.09
CA THR A 399 -14.77 -22.11 -6.97
C THR A 399 -14.01 -23.37 -7.40
N ALA A 400 -12.74 -23.43 -7.05
CA ALA A 400 -11.88 -24.58 -7.27
C ALA A 400 -12.20 -25.74 -6.30
N GLU A 401 -11.65 -26.94 -6.57
CA GLU A 401 -11.87 -28.14 -5.73
C GLU A 401 -11.43 -27.96 -4.26
N ASN A 402 -10.42 -27.11 -4.03
CA ASN A 402 -9.92 -26.77 -2.69
C ASN A 402 -10.72 -25.67 -1.97
N GLY A 403 -11.84 -25.21 -2.56
CA GLY A 403 -12.71 -24.21 -1.99
C GLY A 403 -12.30 -22.75 -2.23
N LYS A 404 -11.18 -22.48 -2.89
CA LYS A 404 -10.75 -21.12 -3.24
C LYS A 404 -11.50 -20.57 -4.44
N THR A 405 -11.75 -19.27 -4.46
CA THR A 405 -12.29 -18.60 -5.65
C THR A 405 -11.27 -18.66 -6.79
N ILE A 406 -11.73 -18.98 -7.98
CA ILE A 406 -10.93 -18.91 -9.19
C ILE A 406 -10.99 -17.45 -9.67
N TYR A 407 -9.93 -16.70 -9.41
CA TYR A 407 -9.74 -15.35 -9.94
C TYR A 407 -8.89 -15.42 -11.20
N ALA A 408 -9.45 -14.94 -12.30
CA ALA A 408 -8.77 -14.85 -13.59
C ALA A 408 -8.27 -13.43 -13.83
N TYR A 409 -7.02 -13.30 -14.28
CA TYR A 409 -6.39 -12.03 -14.62
C TYR A 409 -5.89 -12.04 -16.07
N GLY A 410 -4.99 -11.14 -16.47
CA GLY A 410 -4.54 -10.98 -17.85
C GLY A 410 -3.97 -12.25 -18.47
N GLY A 411 -4.50 -12.67 -19.63
CA GLY A 411 -4.15 -13.89 -20.36
C GLY A 411 -5.05 -15.11 -20.09
N ASP A 412 -5.79 -15.09 -18.98
CA ASP A 412 -6.63 -16.25 -18.58
C ASP A 412 -7.89 -16.42 -19.44
N HIS A 413 -8.29 -15.39 -20.17
CA HIS A 413 -9.44 -15.42 -21.06
C HIS A 413 -9.07 -15.77 -22.50
N GLY A 414 -7.79 -16.07 -22.79
CA GLY A 414 -7.28 -16.43 -24.12
C GLY A 414 -7.03 -15.22 -25.01
N GLU A 415 -6.96 -14.01 -24.46
CA GLU A 415 -6.54 -12.81 -25.14
C GLU A 415 -5.06 -12.86 -25.48
N GLU A 416 -4.70 -12.35 -26.67
CA GLU A 416 -3.30 -12.35 -27.16
C GLU A 416 -2.48 -11.15 -26.62
N ILE A 417 -3.17 -10.04 -26.27
CA ILE A 417 -2.54 -8.83 -25.74
C ILE A 417 -2.94 -8.70 -24.27
N HIS A 418 -1.95 -8.88 -23.39
CA HIS A 418 -2.13 -8.77 -21.95
C HIS A 418 -0.79 -8.63 -21.23
N ASP A 419 -0.80 -8.11 -20.03
CA ASP A 419 0.37 -7.96 -19.14
C ASP A 419 0.34 -8.92 -17.93
N GLY A 420 -0.39 -10.04 -18.07
CA GLY A 420 -0.47 -11.08 -17.04
C GLY A 420 -1.12 -10.57 -15.75
N ASN A 421 -0.44 -10.79 -14.62
CA ASN A 421 -0.94 -10.37 -13.31
C ASN A 421 -0.64 -8.90 -12.97
N PHE A 422 -0.29 -8.04 -13.94
CA PHE A 422 0.05 -6.63 -13.66
C PHE A 422 -1.15 -5.82 -13.11
N CYS A 423 -2.36 -6.34 -13.26
CA CYS A 423 -3.60 -5.82 -12.66
C CYS A 423 -3.91 -6.37 -11.25
N MET A 424 -2.98 -7.13 -10.64
CA MET A 424 -3.05 -7.63 -9.26
C MET A 424 -2.20 -6.75 -8.35
N ASP A 425 -2.48 -5.47 -8.30
CA ASP A 425 -1.69 -4.42 -7.71
C ASP A 425 -2.45 -3.58 -6.67
N GLY A 426 -3.53 -4.16 -6.14
CA GLY A 426 -4.41 -3.54 -5.17
C GLY A 426 -3.95 -3.64 -3.71
N LEU A 427 -4.43 -2.71 -2.89
CA LEU A 427 -4.35 -2.77 -1.43
C LEU A 427 -5.44 -3.68 -0.82
N VAL A 428 -6.42 -4.07 -1.62
CA VAL A 428 -7.43 -5.07 -1.28
C VAL A 428 -7.59 -6.10 -2.39
N TYR A 429 -7.97 -7.32 -2.01
CA TYR A 429 -8.37 -8.37 -2.95
C TYR A 429 -9.62 -7.98 -3.74
N PRO A 430 -9.97 -8.67 -4.84
CA PRO A 430 -11.14 -8.33 -5.65
C PRO A 430 -12.45 -8.31 -4.86
N ASP A 431 -12.57 -9.14 -3.82
CA ASP A 431 -13.71 -9.22 -2.90
C ASP A 431 -13.68 -8.22 -1.74
N ARG A 432 -12.70 -7.31 -1.74
CA ARG A 432 -12.44 -6.30 -0.69
C ARG A 432 -11.88 -6.87 0.62
N THR A 433 -11.44 -8.12 0.65
CA THR A 433 -10.58 -8.61 1.73
C THR A 433 -9.28 -7.78 1.75
N VAL A 434 -8.82 -7.42 2.94
CA VAL A 434 -7.70 -6.49 3.12
C VAL A 434 -6.36 -7.20 2.90
N HIS A 435 -5.47 -6.66 2.08
CA HIS A 435 -4.08 -7.07 1.98
C HIS A 435 -3.25 -6.57 3.18
N THR A 436 -2.12 -7.21 3.44
CA THR A 436 -1.18 -6.74 4.47
C THR A 436 -0.61 -5.36 4.14
N GLY A 437 -0.51 -5.00 2.84
CA GLY A 437 -0.14 -3.65 2.37
C GLY A 437 -1.07 -2.56 2.85
N LEU A 438 -2.39 -2.81 2.92
CA LEU A 438 -3.35 -1.83 3.45
C LEU A 438 -3.20 -1.63 4.97
N LEU A 439 -2.89 -2.69 5.71
CA LEU A 439 -2.60 -2.59 7.15
C LEU A 439 -1.31 -1.81 7.41
N GLU A 440 -0.30 -2.00 6.57
CA GLU A 440 0.95 -1.23 6.57
C GLU A 440 0.65 0.26 6.35
N TYR A 441 -0.10 0.60 5.29
CA TYR A 441 -0.54 1.97 5.00
C TYR A 441 -1.25 2.60 6.18
N LYS A 442 -2.24 1.89 6.76
CA LYS A 442 -3.01 2.38 7.91
C LYS A 442 -2.12 2.86 9.04
N ASN A 443 -1.09 2.09 9.38
CA ASN A 443 -0.23 2.43 10.50
C ASN A 443 0.82 3.48 10.12
N VAL A 444 1.30 3.51 8.89
CA VAL A 444 2.14 4.60 8.38
C VAL A 444 1.41 5.93 8.43
N TYR A 445 0.15 5.98 7.99
CA TYR A 445 -0.66 7.20 7.93
C TYR A 445 -1.57 7.41 9.16
N ARG A 446 -1.20 6.86 10.34
CA ARG A 446 -1.91 7.13 11.59
C ARG A 446 -1.92 8.61 11.94
N PRO A 447 -2.99 9.13 12.58
CA PRO A 447 -3.16 10.57 12.81
C PRO A 447 -2.19 11.18 13.82
N ALA A 448 -1.56 10.35 14.65
CA ALA A 448 -0.57 10.79 15.63
C ALA A 448 0.62 9.84 15.66
N ARG A 449 1.81 10.38 15.98
CA ARG A 449 3.01 9.58 16.19
C ARG A 449 3.78 10.05 17.40
N VAL A 450 4.40 9.11 18.11
CA VAL A 450 5.36 9.40 19.17
C VAL A 450 6.66 9.88 18.54
N ILE A 451 7.08 11.09 18.90
CA ILE A 451 8.37 11.67 18.49
C ILE A 451 9.47 11.28 19.47
N SER A 452 9.16 11.32 20.78
CA SER A 452 10.13 10.93 21.80
C SER A 452 9.44 10.55 23.12
N TYR A 453 10.11 9.66 23.84
CA TYR A 453 9.73 9.31 25.21
C TYR A 453 10.96 9.26 26.11
N ASN A 454 10.98 10.09 27.14
CA ASN A 454 12.05 10.09 28.16
C ASN A 454 11.65 9.22 29.34
N LYS A 455 12.30 8.08 29.50
CA LYS A 455 12.03 7.09 30.57
C LYS A 455 12.18 7.65 32.00
N GLU A 456 13.12 8.62 32.20
CA GLU A 456 13.45 9.16 33.51
C GLU A 456 12.46 10.24 33.95
N SER A 457 12.21 11.20 33.06
CA SER A 457 11.25 12.30 33.35
C SER A 457 9.82 11.86 33.17
N GLY A 458 9.55 10.88 32.30
CA GLY A 458 8.23 10.49 31.83
C GLY A 458 7.67 11.42 30.74
N GLU A 459 8.46 12.35 30.21
CA GLU A 459 8.01 13.21 29.11
C GLU A 459 7.77 12.40 27.85
N LEU A 460 6.55 12.48 27.32
CA LEU A 460 6.12 11.91 26.06
C LEU A 460 5.75 13.06 25.12
N VAL A 461 6.35 13.09 23.94
CA VAL A 461 6.06 14.05 22.87
C VAL A 461 5.37 13.33 21.73
N LEU A 462 4.22 13.85 21.31
CA LEU A 462 3.42 13.35 20.19
C LEU A 462 3.31 14.44 19.13
N HIS A 463 3.37 14.06 17.86
CA HIS A 463 3.07 14.94 16.72
C HIS A 463 1.68 14.64 16.17
N ASN A 464 0.91 15.67 15.90
CA ASN A 464 -0.40 15.61 15.25
C ASN A 464 -0.27 15.75 13.74
N TYR A 465 -0.64 14.70 12.99
CA TYR A 465 -0.65 14.69 11.52
C TYR A 465 -2.03 14.96 10.91
N MET A 466 -3.00 15.40 11.73
CA MET A 466 -4.29 15.87 11.24
C MET A 466 -4.13 17.25 10.60
N ASP A 467 -5.01 17.55 9.63
CA ASP A 467 -4.96 18.82 8.89
C ASP A 467 -5.83 19.91 9.54
N PHE A 468 -6.88 19.54 10.31
CA PHE A 468 -7.87 20.49 10.84
C PHE A 468 -8.10 20.36 12.34
N ASP A 469 -8.22 19.15 12.87
CA ASP A 469 -8.60 18.92 14.28
C ASP A 469 -7.39 18.94 15.23
N ASP A 470 -7.55 19.52 16.41
CA ASP A 470 -6.61 19.31 17.52
C ASP A 470 -6.67 17.84 17.94
N LEU A 471 -5.52 17.24 18.22
CA LEU A 471 -5.39 15.82 18.55
C LEU A 471 -6.35 15.39 19.68
N LYS A 472 -6.53 16.24 20.72
CA LYS A 472 -7.44 15.96 21.86
C LYS A 472 -8.90 15.82 21.44
N ASP A 473 -9.31 16.41 20.31
CA ASP A 473 -10.70 16.41 19.84
C ASP A 473 -11.01 15.21 18.93
N TYR A 474 -9.96 14.57 18.39
CA TYR A 474 -10.06 13.45 17.44
C TYR A 474 -9.64 12.10 18.03
N VAL A 475 -8.61 12.06 18.90
CA VAL A 475 -7.97 10.81 19.34
C VAL A 475 -8.05 10.60 20.85
N LYS A 476 -8.40 9.37 21.25
CA LYS A 476 -8.17 8.82 22.60
C LYS A 476 -6.96 7.89 22.55
N ILE A 477 -6.05 7.97 23.49
CA ILE A 477 -4.82 7.16 23.50
C ILE A 477 -4.83 6.21 24.70
N SER A 478 -4.65 4.92 24.42
CA SER A 478 -4.35 3.90 25.41
C SER A 478 -2.91 3.43 25.28
N TYR A 479 -2.36 2.83 26.34
CA TYR A 479 -1.04 2.23 26.28
C TYR A 479 -1.01 0.82 26.86
N GLU A 480 -0.05 0.01 26.38
CA GLU A 480 0.30 -1.30 26.90
C GLU A 480 1.81 -1.35 27.10
N LEU A 481 2.24 -1.78 28.29
CA LEU A 481 3.65 -2.14 28.55
C LEU A 481 3.77 -3.66 28.51
N THR A 482 4.64 -4.14 27.65
CA THR A 482 4.95 -5.58 27.55
C THR A 482 6.30 -5.89 28.16
N GLN A 483 6.45 -7.11 28.66
CA GLN A 483 7.73 -7.72 29.05
C GLN A 483 7.79 -9.10 28.42
N ASP A 484 8.82 -9.36 27.63
CA ASP A 484 9.00 -10.62 26.90
C ASP A 484 7.75 -11.02 26.10
N GLY A 485 7.07 -10.04 25.50
CA GLY A 485 5.86 -10.19 24.70
C GLY A 485 4.56 -10.37 25.47
N LEU A 486 4.57 -10.33 26.79
CA LEU A 486 3.37 -10.40 27.61
C LEU A 486 3.01 -9.03 28.17
N VAL A 487 1.76 -8.63 28.04
CA VAL A 487 1.26 -7.38 28.60
C VAL A 487 1.29 -7.46 30.13
N ILE A 488 2.06 -6.57 30.77
CA ILE A 488 2.22 -6.50 32.24
C ILE A 488 1.53 -5.28 32.84
N SER A 489 1.29 -4.24 32.05
CA SER A 489 0.55 -3.03 32.46
C SER A 489 -0.15 -2.42 31.26
N LYS A 490 -1.30 -1.80 31.51
CA LYS A 490 -2.06 -1.04 30.52
C LYS A 490 -2.81 0.10 31.16
N GLY A 491 -3.10 1.13 30.38
CA GLY A 491 -3.85 2.29 30.86
C GLY A 491 -4.28 3.22 29.72
N LYS A 492 -4.83 4.36 30.11
CA LYS A 492 -5.20 5.44 29.18
C LYS A 492 -4.35 6.66 29.47
N LEU A 493 -4.00 7.40 28.43
CA LEU A 493 -3.36 8.71 28.56
C LEU A 493 -4.40 9.79 28.87
N PRO A 494 -4.01 10.88 29.56
CA PRO A 494 -4.81 12.10 29.57
C PRO A 494 -4.92 12.65 28.14
N GLU A 495 -5.87 13.56 27.91
CA GLU A 495 -6.00 14.25 26.64
C GLU A 495 -4.71 15.00 26.29
N VAL A 496 -4.27 14.87 25.04
CA VAL A 496 -3.07 15.53 24.52
C VAL A 496 -3.51 16.59 23.53
N SER A 497 -3.37 17.87 23.90
CA SER A 497 -3.61 18.97 22.97
C SER A 497 -2.38 19.17 22.08
N ALA A 498 -2.57 19.03 20.78
CA ALA A 498 -1.64 19.38 19.74
C ALA A 498 -2.44 19.91 18.55
N ALA A 499 -2.21 21.13 18.16
CA ALA A 499 -2.84 21.69 16.97
C ALA A 499 -2.41 20.94 15.71
N PRO A 500 -3.12 21.06 14.59
CA PRO A 500 -2.71 20.47 13.31
C PRO A 500 -1.23 20.72 13.01
N HIS A 501 -0.54 19.68 12.53
CA HIS A 501 0.90 19.71 12.17
C HIS A 501 1.83 20.22 13.28
N SER A 502 1.48 19.97 14.55
CA SER A 502 2.27 20.42 15.70
C SER A 502 2.45 19.34 16.76
N GLU A 503 3.33 19.62 17.71
CA GLU A 503 3.62 18.71 18.82
C GLU A 503 2.80 19.02 20.07
N GLY A 504 2.40 17.96 20.76
CA GLY A 504 1.83 18.00 22.09
C GLY A 504 2.69 17.23 23.11
N LYS A 505 2.69 17.66 24.36
CA LYS A 505 3.49 17.05 25.44
C LYS A 505 2.66 16.66 26.62
N ILE A 506 2.94 15.47 27.17
CA ILE A 506 2.37 15.01 28.43
C ILE A 506 3.43 14.32 29.28
N ASN A 507 3.12 14.08 30.55
CA ASN A 507 3.98 13.30 31.43
C ASN A 507 3.33 11.94 31.70
N LEU A 508 4.04 10.85 31.33
CA LEU A 508 3.65 9.47 31.54
C LEU A 508 4.78 8.71 32.26
N LYS A 509 4.66 8.56 33.56
CA LYS A 509 5.61 7.77 34.34
C LYS A 509 5.20 6.31 34.39
N ILE A 510 6.03 5.44 33.84
CA ILE A 510 5.80 3.99 33.79
C ILE A 510 6.94 3.29 34.53
N ASN A 511 6.58 2.27 35.33
CA ASN A 511 7.53 1.40 35.98
C ASN A 511 8.00 0.31 35.02
N VAL A 512 9.16 0.52 34.40
CA VAL A 512 9.74 -0.47 33.49
C VAL A 512 10.50 -1.53 34.32
N PRO A 513 10.27 -2.84 34.07
CA PRO A 513 11.00 -3.92 34.73
C PRO A 513 12.52 -3.83 34.60
N GLU A 514 13.23 -4.34 35.59
CA GLU A 514 14.71 -4.40 35.60
C GLU A 514 15.28 -5.46 34.62
N SER A 515 14.43 -6.34 34.10
CA SER A 515 14.85 -7.45 33.22
C SER A 515 13.80 -7.75 32.17
N GLY A 516 14.20 -8.44 31.10
CA GLY A 516 13.37 -8.78 29.97
C GLY A 516 13.36 -7.70 28.91
N LYS A 517 12.86 -8.05 27.73
CA LYS A 517 12.67 -7.13 26.59
C LYS A 517 11.31 -6.45 26.75
N CYS A 518 11.31 -5.15 26.93
CA CYS A 518 10.12 -4.38 27.27
C CYS A 518 9.80 -3.38 26.17
N TYR A 519 8.53 -3.38 25.72
CA TYR A 519 8.00 -2.41 24.76
C TYR A 519 6.82 -1.66 25.35
N LEU A 520 6.75 -0.39 25.03
CA LEU A 520 5.63 0.49 25.33
C LEU A 520 4.88 0.77 24.03
N LYS A 521 3.66 0.23 23.93
CA LYS A 521 2.78 0.40 22.77
C LYS A 521 1.72 1.43 23.10
N PHE A 522 1.56 2.44 22.23
CA PHE A 522 0.50 3.43 22.27
C PHE A 522 -0.51 3.11 21.19
N ILE A 523 -1.80 3.06 21.53
CA ILE A 523 -2.87 2.71 20.61
C ILE A 523 -3.79 3.92 20.47
N TYR A 524 -4.01 4.36 19.25
CA TYR A 524 -4.83 5.51 18.90
C TYR A 524 -6.24 5.08 18.56
N HIS A 525 -7.22 5.57 19.30
CA HIS A 525 -8.64 5.27 19.09
C HIS A 525 -9.38 6.53 18.68
N LEU A 526 -10.34 6.42 17.77
CA LEU A 526 -11.24 7.50 17.41
C LEU A 526 -12.05 7.95 18.64
N LYS A 527 -12.13 9.26 18.90
CA LYS A 527 -12.73 9.80 20.11
C LYS A 527 -14.26 9.86 20.05
N LYS A 528 -14.81 10.12 18.89
CA LYS A 528 -16.24 10.26 18.61
C LYS A 528 -16.61 9.59 17.29
N GLU A 529 -17.82 9.11 17.17
CA GLU A 529 -18.36 8.63 15.90
C GLU A 529 -18.25 9.68 14.80
N LEU A 530 -17.79 9.25 13.61
CA LEU A 530 -17.72 10.04 12.39
C LEU A 530 -18.40 9.27 11.24
N PRO A 531 -18.74 9.92 10.13
CA PRO A 531 -19.25 9.19 8.98
C PRO A 531 -18.32 8.03 8.57
N LEU A 532 -18.88 6.82 8.47
CA LEU A 532 -18.21 5.55 8.16
C LEU A 532 -17.21 5.06 9.24
N LEU A 533 -17.13 5.69 10.38
CA LEU A 533 -16.22 5.32 11.49
C LEU A 533 -16.94 5.30 12.83
N ASP A 534 -16.92 4.15 13.49
CA ASP A 534 -17.46 4.00 14.84
C ASP A 534 -16.53 4.62 15.88
N GLU A 535 -17.11 5.08 17.00
CA GLU A 535 -16.33 5.45 18.19
C GLU A 535 -15.45 4.27 18.63
N ASP A 536 -14.26 4.56 19.14
CA ASP A 536 -13.23 3.59 19.54
C ASP A 536 -12.58 2.81 18.38
N HIS A 537 -12.88 3.14 17.10
CA HIS A 537 -12.13 2.56 15.97
C HIS A 537 -10.63 2.78 16.15
N ILE A 538 -9.82 1.72 15.96
CA ILE A 538 -8.36 1.81 16.07
C ILE A 538 -7.81 2.48 14.79
N LEU A 539 -7.19 3.64 14.96
CA LEU A 539 -6.59 4.45 13.90
C LEU A 539 -5.15 4.04 13.60
N GLY A 540 -4.47 3.40 14.56
CA GLY A 540 -3.09 2.95 14.44
C GLY A 540 -2.42 2.84 15.82
N PHE A 541 -1.11 2.62 15.81
CA PHE A 541 -0.32 2.51 17.05
C PHE A 541 1.13 2.94 16.83
N ASP A 542 1.81 3.28 17.93
CA ASP A 542 3.27 3.37 18.02
C ASP A 542 3.80 2.35 19.00
N GLU A 543 5.04 1.92 18.81
CA GLU A 543 5.76 1.06 19.72
C GLU A 543 7.18 1.61 19.96
N ILE A 544 7.60 1.61 21.22
CA ILE A 544 8.94 2.06 21.62
C ILE A 544 9.57 0.99 22.50
N GLU A 545 10.81 0.61 22.21
CA GLU A 545 11.60 -0.24 23.11
C GLU A 545 12.01 0.58 24.34
N VAL A 546 11.58 0.13 25.51
CA VAL A 546 11.89 0.76 26.81
C VAL A 546 12.75 -0.14 27.72
N SER A 547 13.27 -1.24 27.19
CA SER A 547 14.16 -2.17 27.90
C SER A 547 15.32 -1.44 28.55
N LYS A 548 15.81 -1.98 29.68
CA LYS A 548 17.08 -1.56 30.26
C LYS A 548 18.25 -2.25 29.56
N GLU A 549 19.41 -1.60 29.52
CA GLU A 549 20.61 -2.15 28.89
C GLU A 549 20.95 -3.54 29.42
N ASP A 550 21.52 -4.44 28.59
CA ASP A 550 21.92 -5.84 28.91
C ASP A 550 20.81 -6.92 28.96
N THR A 551 19.58 -6.66 28.57
CA THR A 551 18.53 -7.69 28.63
C THR A 551 18.48 -8.62 27.40
N LYS A 552 19.03 -8.20 26.26
CA LYS A 552 19.00 -8.96 24.98
C LYS A 552 19.65 -10.36 25.06
N CYS A 553 20.70 -10.50 25.83
CA CYS A 553 21.38 -11.79 25.99
C CYS A 553 20.66 -12.78 26.94
N LYS A 554 19.79 -12.29 27.83
CA LYS A 554 19.11 -13.11 28.84
C LYS A 554 17.84 -13.80 28.34
N LEU A 555 17.21 -13.27 27.28
CA LEU A 555 16.00 -13.83 26.69
C LEU A 555 16.25 -15.21 26.07
N ALA A 556 17.27 -15.37 25.27
CA ALA A 556 17.65 -16.67 24.71
C ALA A 556 17.89 -17.73 25.79
N GLU A 557 18.51 -17.35 26.90
CA GLU A 557 18.76 -18.27 28.04
C GLU A 557 17.48 -18.68 28.78
N LYS A 558 16.43 -17.83 28.75
CA LYS A 558 15.16 -18.08 29.43
C LYS A 558 14.35 -19.19 28.74
N TRP A 559 14.42 -19.27 27.44
CA TRP A 559 13.66 -20.25 26.65
C TRP A 559 14.43 -21.52 26.35
N ILE A 560 15.75 -21.56 26.58
CA ILE A 560 16.55 -22.77 26.45
C ILE A 560 16.53 -23.53 27.79
N PRO A 561 16.01 -24.75 27.88
CA PRO A 561 16.07 -25.54 29.09
C PRO A 561 17.53 -25.80 29.50
N LYS A 562 17.88 -25.47 30.72
CA LYS A 562 19.18 -25.80 31.30
C LYS A 562 19.14 -27.26 31.75
N THR A 563 19.22 -28.18 30.83
CA THR A 563 19.27 -29.61 31.12
C THR A 563 20.76 -30.03 31.16
N VAL A 564 21.31 -30.22 32.34
CA VAL A 564 22.64 -30.84 32.46
C VAL A 564 22.43 -32.34 32.40
N VAL A 565 22.85 -32.98 31.34
CA VAL A 565 22.90 -34.46 31.23
C VAL A 565 24.34 -34.90 31.34
N ASP A 566 24.64 -35.62 32.40
CA ASP A 566 25.97 -36.23 32.61
C ASP A 566 25.95 -37.61 31.89
N SER A 567 25.97 -37.55 30.54
CA SER A 567 26.10 -38.75 29.69
C SER A 567 27.09 -38.50 28.58
N GLU A 568 27.83 -39.55 28.20
CA GLU A 568 28.73 -39.48 27.04
C GLU A 568 27.93 -39.58 25.75
N LEU A 569 28.34 -38.78 24.76
CA LEU A 569 27.86 -38.92 23.40
C LEU A 569 28.57 -40.05 22.66
N GLN A 570 27.81 -40.83 21.88
CA GLN A 570 28.39 -41.76 20.93
C GLN A 570 28.50 -41.05 19.58
N VAL A 571 29.71 -40.82 19.13
CA VAL A 571 30.00 -40.23 17.83
C VAL A 571 30.67 -41.27 16.95
N ASN A 572 30.05 -41.62 15.84
CA ASN A 572 30.59 -42.57 14.88
C ASN A 572 30.59 -41.89 13.49
N GLU A 573 31.71 -41.96 12.83
CA GLU A 573 31.83 -41.39 11.48
C GLU A 573 32.28 -42.46 10.49
N ASN A 574 31.81 -42.31 9.27
CA ASN A 574 32.26 -43.04 8.11
C ASN A 574 32.68 -42.05 7.02
N ASP A 575 32.87 -42.51 5.77
CA ASP A 575 33.35 -41.67 4.67
C ASP A 575 32.37 -40.55 4.30
N THR A 576 31.08 -40.72 4.54
CA THR A 576 30.02 -39.81 4.09
C THR A 576 29.17 -39.20 5.20
N GLN A 577 29.17 -39.81 6.42
CA GLN A 577 28.22 -39.40 7.48
C GLN A 577 28.88 -39.36 8.83
N ILE A 578 28.35 -38.52 9.70
CA ILE A 578 28.66 -38.43 11.13
C ILE A 578 27.35 -38.72 11.88
N HIS A 579 27.38 -39.82 12.66
CA HIS A 579 26.23 -40.21 13.49
C HIS A 579 26.50 -39.81 14.94
N ILE A 580 25.62 -39.00 15.53
CA ILE A 580 25.73 -38.51 16.90
C ILE A 580 24.54 -39.02 17.69
N LYS A 581 24.81 -39.84 18.71
CA LYS A 581 23.73 -40.43 19.52
C LYS A 581 23.93 -40.04 20.98
N GLY A 582 22.94 -39.39 21.55
CA GLY A 582 22.77 -39.16 22.98
C GLY A 582 21.74 -40.13 23.59
N ARG A 583 21.33 -39.86 24.82
CA ARG A 583 20.37 -40.69 25.54
C ARG A 583 19.00 -40.73 24.86
N GLU A 584 18.49 -39.60 24.40
CA GLU A 584 17.13 -39.44 23.84
C GLU A 584 17.12 -38.96 22.41
N PHE A 585 18.30 -38.70 21.82
CA PHE A 585 18.37 -38.17 20.45
C PHE A 585 19.37 -38.95 19.59
N ALA A 586 19.18 -38.85 18.28
CA ALA A 586 20.13 -39.32 17.29
C ALA A 586 20.09 -38.35 16.10
N TYR A 587 21.23 -37.81 15.73
CA TYR A 587 21.42 -36.92 14.62
C TYR A 587 22.40 -37.48 13.61
N THR A 588 22.14 -37.25 12.32
CA THR A 588 23.05 -37.61 11.24
C THR A 588 23.38 -36.37 10.42
N ILE A 589 24.67 -36.10 10.24
CA ILE A 589 25.19 -35.03 9.37
C ILE A 589 25.87 -35.67 8.16
N ASP A 590 25.52 -35.19 6.95
CA ASP A 590 26.19 -35.59 5.70
C ASP A 590 27.48 -34.77 5.56
N LYS A 591 28.63 -35.43 5.44
CA LYS A 591 29.94 -34.79 5.27
C LYS A 591 30.10 -34.10 3.92
N ARG A 592 29.28 -34.43 2.93
CA ARG A 592 29.28 -33.80 1.60
C ARG A 592 28.62 -32.43 1.59
N THR A 593 27.69 -32.19 2.50
CA THR A 593 26.95 -30.93 2.62
C THR A 593 27.22 -30.20 3.94
N ALA A 594 27.74 -30.90 4.95
CA ALA A 594 27.90 -30.44 6.33
C ALA A 594 26.58 -30.17 7.05
N LEU A 595 25.44 -30.65 6.56
CA LEU A 595 24.09 -30.37 7.06
C LEU A 595 23.41 -31.64 7.58
N PHE A 596 22.38 -31.46 8.42
CA PHE A 596 21.64 -32.58 9.01
C PHE A 596 20.75 -33.26 7.95
N THR A 597 20.82 -34.60 7.92
CA THR A 597 19.96 -35.45 7.10
C THR A 597 18.91 -36.17 7.93
N GLU A 598 19.18 -36.39 9.22
CA GLU A 598 18.23 -36.96 10.17
C GLU A 598 18.33 -36.24 11.53
N MET A 599 17.18 -35.97 12.13
CA MET A 599 17.08 -35.42 13.47
C MET A 599 15.99 -36.17 14.24
N LYS A 600 16.38 -37.12 15.09
CA LYS A 600 15.49 -37.89 15.95
C LYS A 600 15.61 -37.42 17.40
N PHE A 601 14.46 -37.26 18.06
CA PHE A 601 14.37 -37.03 19.49
C PHE A 601 13.24 -37.83 20.11
N ALA A 602 13.49 -38.51 21.24
CA ALA A 602 12.56 -39.42 21.92
C ALA A 602 11.91 -40.44 20.96
N GLY A 603 12.72 -40.96 20.00
CA GLY A 603 12.31 -41.97 19.01
C GLY A 603 11.47 -41.46 17.85
N ARG A 604 11.26 -40.14 17.72
CA ARG A 604 10.51 -39.49 16.63
C ARG A 604 11.46 -38.80 15.67
N GLU A 605 11.20 -38.93 14.37
CA GLU A 605 11.89 -38.19 13.31
C GLU A 605 11.28 -36.77 13.20
N TYR A 606 12.16 -35.77 13.04
CA TYR A 606 11.79 -34.37 12.89
C TYR A 606 12.00 -33.87 11.45
N LEU A 607 12.94 -34.44 10.70
CA LEU A 607 13.20 -34.05 9.32
C LEU A 607 12.60 -35.07 8.35
N ASN A 608 11.75 -34.66 7.47
CA ASN A 608 11.30 -35.46 6.33
C ASN A 608 12.30 -35.46 5.18
N HIS A 609 13.01 -34.33 5.00
CA HIS A 609 14.06 -34.15 3.98
C HIS A 609 15.27 -33.49 4.60
N PRO A 610 16.48 -33.64 4.00
CA PRO A 610 17.71 -33.03 4.48
C PRO A 610 17.58 -31.51 4.66
N MET A 611 18.26 -30.97 5.69
CA MET A 611 18.43 -29.55 5.90
C MET A 611 19.21 -28.91 4.74
N GLU A 612 18.94 -27.62 4.44
CA GLU A 612 19.63 -26.86 3.42
C GLU A 612 20.09 -25.49 3.94
N LEU A 613 21.20 -24.98 3.40
CA LEU A 613 21.45 -23.55 3.42
C LEU A 613 20.59 -22.91 2.33
N ASN A 614 19.82 -21.92 2.68
CA ASN A 614 18.84 -21.30 1.79
C ASN A 614 19.24 -19.87 1.42
N ILE A 615 19.39 -19.65 0.11
CA ILE A 615 19.64 -18.33 -0.47
C ILE A 615 18.53 -17.91 -1.44
N TRP A 616 17.43 -18.69 -1.54
CA TRP A 616 16.34 -18.47 -2.47
C TRP A 616 15.05 -18.09 -1.77
N ARG A 617 14.32 -17.13 -2.33
CA ARG A 617 12.89 -16.89 -2.03
C ARG A 617 12.07 -17.04 -3.31
N ALA A 618 10.80 -17.40 -3.19
CA ALA A 618 9.89 -17.29 -4.31
C ALA A 618 9.80 -15.80 -4.70
N PRO A 619 10.27 -15.40 -5.89
CA PRO A 619 10.33 -13.98 -6.23
C PRO A 619 8.99 -13.30 -6.08
N THR A 620 8.96 -12.16 -5.40
CA THR A 620 7.77 -11.31 -5.35
C THR A 620 7.59 -10.58 -6.69
N ASP A 621 6.41 -10.00 -6.90
CA ASP A 621 6.20 -9.17 -8.08
C ASP A 621 7.16 -7.97 -8.11
N ASN A 622 7.57 -7.45 -6.96
CA ASN A 622 8.58 -6.39 -6.84
C ASN A 622 10.01 -6.87 -7.14
N ASP A 623 10.25 -8.16 -7.19
CA ASP A 623 11.53 -8.74 -7.64
C ASP A 623 11.62 -8.92 -9.17
N MET A 624 10.65 -8.45 -9.94
CA MET A 624 10.51 -8.77 -11.37
C MET A 624 11.77 -8.49 -12.22
N TYR A 625 12.57 -7.50 -11.86
CA TYR A 625 13.82 -7.19 -12.55
C TYR A 625 14.98 -7.98 -11.97
N ILE A 626 15.18 -7.95 -10.66
CA ILE A 626 16.33 -8.58 -10.02
C ILE A 626 16.30 -10.11 -10.11
N LYS A 627 15.10 -10.73 -10.20
CA LYS A 627 14.98 -12.20 -10.33
C LYS A 627 15.70 -12.75 -11.54
N SER A 628 15.83 -11.95 -12.62
CA SER A 628 16.56 -12.38 -13.80
C SER A 628 18.05 -12.54 -13.51
N GLU A 629 18.62 -11.66 -12.69
CA GLU A 629 20.02 -11.74 -12.25
C GLU A 629 20.22 -12.92 -11.26
N TRP A 630 19.28 -13.12 -10.34
CA TRP A 630 19.32 -14.29 -9.44
C TRP A 630 19.27 -15.62 -10.19
N LYS A 631 18.43 -15.72 -11.25
CA LYS A 631 18.34 -16.92 -12.09
C LYS A 631 19.58 -17.11 -12.97
N LYS A 632 20.19 -16.05 -13.48
CA LYS A 632 21.47 -16.11 -14.17
C LYS A 632 22.60 -16.60 -13.25
N ALA A 633 22.54 -16.21 -11.97
CA ALA A 633 23.43 -16.65 -10.92
C ALA A 633 23.08 -18.05 -10.36
N HIS A 634 21.99 -18.67 -10.85
CA HIS A 634 21.48 -19.99 -10.44
C HIS A 634 21.16 -20.11 -8.94
N TYR A 635 20.70 -19.02 -8.31
CA TYR A 635 20.35 -19.05 -6.88
C TYR A 635 19.20 -20.01 -6.57
N ASP A 636 18.28 -20.20 -7.52
CA ASP A 636 17.16 -21.14 -7.49
C ASP A 636 17.60 -22.63 -7.54
N LYS A 637 18.86 -22.90 -7.85
CA LYS A 637 19.46 -24.25 -7.99
C LYS A 637 20.70 -24.43 -7.13
N ALA A 638 20.91 -23.51 -6.19
CA ALA A 638 22.09 -23.53 -5.34
C ALA A 638 22.01 -24.66 -4.31
N TYR A 639 23.15 -25.25 -4.01
CA TYR A 639 23.30 -26.29 -2.99
C TYR A 639 24.62 -26.16 -2.24
N THR A 640 24.70 -26.75 -1.05
CA THR A 640 25.92 -26.72 -0.22
C THR A 640 26.84 -27.87 -0.59
N ARG A 641 28.13 -27.57 -0.74
CA ARG A 641 29.21 -28.53 -0.95
C ARG A 641 30.32 -28.34 0.08
N ALA A 642 30.50 -29.32 0.94
CA ALA A 642 31.57 -29.30 1.92
C ALA A 642 32.85 -29.94 1.35
N TYR A 643 34.01 -29.44 1.78
CA TYR A 643 35.36 -29.85 1.34
C TYR A 643 36.11 -30.55 2.45
N THR A 644 36.00 -30.03 3.68
CA THR A 644 36.64 -30.58 4.87
C THR A 644 35.69 -30.56 6.04
N THR A 645 35.81 -31.57 6.89
CA THR A 645 35.05 -31.64 8.15
C THR A 645 35.95 -32.16 9.26
N GLU A 646 36.02 -31.40 10.33
CA GLU A 646 36.75 -31.78 11.55
C GLU A 646 35.74 -32.09 12.67
N VAL A 647 35.95 -33.19 13.36
CA VAL A 647 35.13 -33.65 14.50
C VAL A 647 35.95 -33.63 15.77
N VAL A 648 35.57 -32.83 16.75
CA VAL A 648 36.22 -32.74 18.03
C VAL A 648 35.25 -33.14 19.14
N GLN A 649 35.40 -34.33 19.69
CA GLN A 649 34.60 -34.82 20.79
C GLN A 649 35.14 -34.34 22.14
N GLY A 650 34.29 -33.67 22.92
CA GLY A 650 34.54 -33.26 24.30
C GLY A 650 33.81 -34.14 25.33
N LYS A 651 33.97 -33.85 26.60
CA LYS A 651 33.36 -34.62 27.70
C LYS A 651 31.83 -34.58 27.69
N HIS A 652 31.22 -33.45 27.29
CA HIS A 652 29.77 -33.21 27.35
C HIS A 652 29.15 -32.76 26.03
N GLY A 653 29.85 -32.93 24.92
CA GLY A 653 29.39 -32.50 23.60
C GLY A 653 30.39 -32.81 22.51
N VAL A 654 29.97 -32.56 21.27
CA VAL A 654 30.81 -32.66 20.08
C VAL A 654 30.76 -31.35 19.32
N LYS A 655 31.91 -30.91 18.81
CA LYS A 655 32.05 -29.78 17.87
C LYS A 655 32.41 -30.32 16.50
N ILE A 656 31.67 -29.95 15.51
CA ILE A 656 31.86 -30.30 14.11
C ILE A 656 32.05 -29.01 13.32
N THR A 657 33.22 -28.86 12.70
CA THR A 657 33.54 -27.67 11.88
C THR A 657 33.79 -28.10 10.45
N SER A 658 33.04 -27.52 9.52
CA SER A 658 33.15 -27.84 8.09
C SER A 658 33.42 -26.57 7.28
N HIS A 659 34.36 -26.67 6.35
CA HIS A 659 34.55 -25.70 5.29
C HIS A 659 33.75 -26.15 4.08
N ALA A 660 32.87 -25.27 3.60
CA ALA A 660 31.92 -25.53 2.54
C ALA A 660 31.77 -24.32 1.60
N SER A 661 31.05 -24.51 0.53
CA SER A 661 30.59 -23.43 -0.35
C SER A 661 29.15 -23.65 -0.73
N VAL A 662 28.43 -22.58 -0.96
CA VAL A 662 27.18 -22.62 -1.73
C VAL A 662 27.54 -22.45 -3.21
N VAL A 663 27.13 -23.42 -4.00
CA VAL A 663 27.45 -23.54 -5.43
C VAL A 663 26.21 -23.90 -6.24
N ALA A 664 26.26 -23.76 -7.55
CA ALA A 664 25.28 -24.31 -8.47
C ALA A 664 25.94 -25.03 -9.64
N GLU A 665 25.18 -25.78 -10.42
CA GLU A 665 25.69 -26.42 -11.64
C GLU A 665 26.23 -25.35 -12.59
N THR A 666 27.44 -25.60 -13.13
CA THR A 666 28.14 -24.70 -14.05
C THR A 666 28.50 -23.32 -13.50
N VAL A 667 28.12 -23.01 -12.28
CA VAL A 667 28.40 -21.76 -11.57
C VAL A 667 29.39 -22.06 -10.44
N GLN A 668 30.44 -21.25 -10.36
CA GLN A 668 31.41 -21.33 -9.28
C GLN A 668 30.82 -20.90 -7.95
N LYS A 669 31.58 -20.97 -6.88
CA LYS A 669 31.09 -20.71 -5.56
C LYS A 669 30.47 -19.30 -5.45
N ILE A 670 29.24 -19.30 -5.03
CA ILE A 670 28.47 -18.10 -4.72
C ILE A 670 28.88 -17.59 -3.34
N LEU A 671 29.01 -18.54 -2.37
CA LEU A 671 29.40 -18.25 -0.99
C LEU A 671 30.52 -19.18 -0.53
N ASP A 672 31.53 -18.64 0.17
CA ASP A 672 32.39 -19.37 1.07
C ASP A 672 31.74 -19.47 2.45
N VAL A 673 31.69 -20.68 3.02
CA VAL A 673 30.95 -20.94 4.25
C VAL A 673 31.78 -21.75 5.21
N THR A 674 31.85 -21.30 6.45
CA THR A 674 32.34 -22.13 7.56
C THR A 674 31.19 -22.44 8.49
N ILE A 675 30.81 -23.71 8.60
CA ILE A 675 29.71 -24.18 9.44
C ILE A 675 30.29 -24.84 10.70
N THR A 676 29.90 -24.38 11.87
CA THR A 676 30.27 -25.02 13.14
C THR A 676 28.99 -25.43 13.88
N TRP A 677 28.82 -26.72 14.05
CA TRP A 677 27.80 -27.32 14.90
C TRP A 677 28.42 -27.69 16.26
N LYS A 678 27.83 -27.23 17.36
CA LYS A 678 28.15 -27.70 18.72
C LYS A 678 26.92 -28.41 19.25
N ILE A 679 27.04 -29.72 19.50
CA ILE A 679 25.95 -30.57 19.95
C ILE A 679 26.22 -31.01 21.36
N GLU A 680 25.40 -30.63 22.30
CA GLU A 680 25.50 -30.99 23.72
C GLU A 680 24.90 -32.37 24.01
N ALA A 681 25.30 -32.99 25.14
CA ALA A 681 24.76 -34.28 25.56
C ALA A 681 23.23 -34.29 25.81
N ALA A 682 22.62 -33.14 26.01
CA ALA A 682 21.17 -32.94 26.10
C ALA A 682 20.45 -32.87 24.77
N GLY A 683 21.17 -32.87 23.65
CA GLY A 683 20.62 -32.74 22.29
C GLY A 683 20.43 -31.30 21.79
N LYS A 684 20.88 -30.31 22.57
CA LYS A 684 20.90 -28.91 22.13
C LYS A 684 21.96 -28.76 21.02
N ILE A 685 21.59 -27.99 19.99
CA ILE A 685 22.47 -27.66 18.87
C ILE A 685 22.74 -26.16 18.88
N ASP A 686 23.99 -25.75 18.94
CA ASP A 686 24.42 -24.38 18.67
C ASP A 686 25.03 -24.34 17.26
N ALA A 687 24.49 -23.44 16.42
CA ALA A 687 24.95 -23.21 15.05
C ALA A 687 25.77 -21.91 14.98
N ASP A 688 26.93 -21.96 14.33
CA ASP A 688 27.70 -20.78 13.95
C ASP A 688 28.09 -20.93 12.48
N ILE A 689 27.55 -20.03 11.63
CA ILE A 689 27.71 -20.09 10.18
C ILE A 689 28.31 -18.78 9.70
N ALA A 690 29.63 -18.79 9.43
CA ALA A 690 30.36 -17.67 8.88
C ALA A 690 30.34 -17.72 7.35
N VAL A 691 30.03 -16.61 6.70
CA VAL A 691 29.79 -16.55 5.24
C VAL A 691 30.52 -15.36 4.62
N THR A 692 31.10 -15.59 3.45
CA THR A 692 31.62 -14.53 2.56
C THR A 692 31.03 -14.72 1.18
N LYS A 693 30.42 -13.66 0.62
CA LYS A 693 29.89 -13.65 -0.74
C LYS A 693 30.97 -13.17 -1.73
N ASP A 694 31.02 -13.76 -2.90
CA ASP A 694 31.78 -13.24 -4.03
C ASP A 694 31.08 -11.99 -4.61
N ASP A 695 31.82 -10.89 -4.75
CA ASP A 695 31.30 -9.58 -5.15
C ASP A 695 30.76 -9.52 -6.59
N GLU A 696 31.17 -10.46 -7.44
CA GLU A 696 30.66 -10.57 -8.81
C GLU A 696 29.21 -11.11 -8.90
N PHE A 697 28.70 -11.69 -7.78
CA PHE A 697 27.34 -12.17 -7.72
C PHE A 697 26.37 -11.09 -7.22
N PRO A 698 25.09 -11.09 -7.67
CA PRO A 698 24.09 -10.14 -7.23
C PRO A 698 23.81 -10.25 -5.71
N ASP A 699 23.14 -9.26 -5.13
CA ASP A 699 22.69 -9.32 -3.74
C ASP A 699 21.79 -10.54 -3.52
N LEU A 700 21.92 -11.15 -2.34
CA LEU A 700 21.15 -12.34 -2.02
C LEU A 700 19.70 -11.98 -1.72
N PRO A 701 18.71 -12.75 -2.21
CA PRO A 701 17.31 -12.60 -1.78
C PRO A 701 17.13 -12.87 -0.28
N ARG A 702 17.84 -13.85 0.26
CA ARG A 702 17.89 -14.20 1.69
C ARG A 702 19.14 -15.04 2.00
N PHE A 703 19.45 -15.16 3.27
CA PHE A 703 20.41 -16.16 3.74
C PHE A 703 19.96 -16.74 5.07
N GLY A 704 19.85 -18.09 5.11
CA GLY A 704 19.46 -18.80 6.31
C GLY A 704 19.54 -20.31 6.16
N VAL A 705 18.81 -20.98 7.05
CA VAL A 705 18.68 -22.44 7.07
C VAL A 705 17.23 -22.80 6.77
N ARG A 706 17.01 -23.75 5.86
CA ARG A 706 15.71 -24.33 5.53
C ARG A 706 15.61 -25.76 6.04
N MET A 707 14.56 -26.05 6.79
CA MET A 707 14.25 -27.37 7.35
C MET A 707 12.89 -27.86 6.84
N PHE A 708 12.80 -29.13 6.48
CA PHE A 708 11.58 -29.81 6.08
C PHE A 708 11.11 -30.70 7.23
N LEU A 709 10.28 -30.15 8.12
CA LEU A 709 9.89 -30.79 9.35
C LEU A 709 8.67 -31.69 9.18
N ASP A 710 8.48 -32.69 10.07
CA ASP A 710 7.24 -33.46 10.14
C ASP A 710 6.02 -32.52 10.16
N LYS A 711 5.12 -32.69 9.21
CA LYS A 711 3.89 -31.87 9.01
C LYS A 711 3.02 -31.75 10.28
N LYS A 712 3.17 -32.68 11.24
CA LYS A 712 2.49 -32.59 12.55
C LYS A 712 2.98 -31.45 13.42
N LEU A 713 4.18 -30.91 13.18
CA LEU A 713 4.71 -29.71 13.84
C LEU A 713 4.06 -28.45 13.22
N SER A 714 2.77 -28.29 13.46
CA SER A 714 1.92 -27.32 12.76
C SER A 714 1.48 -26.13 13.62
N ALA A 715 1.78 -26.12 14.91
CA ALA A 715 1.54 -24.98 15.79
C ALA A 715 2.82 -24.15 15.95
N VAL A 716 2.69 -22.84 15.81
CA VAL A 716 3.78 -21.87 15.91
C VAL A 716 3.60 -21.00 17.14
N ARG A 717 4.71 -20.78 17.88
CA ARG A 717 4.80 -19.75 18.92
C ARG A 717 6.10 -18.99 18.71
N TYR A 718 6.04 -17.66 18.65
CA TYR A 718 7.22 -16.85 18.42
C TYR A 718 7.19 -15.54 19.23
N PHE A 719 8.36 -14.99 19.49
CA PHE A 719 8.55 -13.63 20.00
C PHE A 719 9.30 -12.80 18.98
N GLY A 720 8.65 -11.80 18.41
CA GLY A 720 9.15 -10.95 17.35
C GLY A 720 8.04 -10.06 16.80
N MET A 721 8.22 -9.48 15.64
CA MET A 721 7.21 -8.65 14.99
C MET A 721 6.07 -9.49 14.40
N GLY A 722 4.84 -9.11 14.75
CA GLY A 722 3.61 -9.76 14.32
C GLY A 722 2.36 -8.98 14.74
N PRO A 723 1.14 -9.53 14.57
CA PRO A 723 0.84 -10.87 14.04
C PRO A 723 0.95 -11.00 12.52
N GLN A 724 0.98 -9.87 11.78
CA GLN A 724 1.07 -9.85 10.32
C GLN A 724 2.47 -10.23 9.84
N GLU A 725 2.59 -10.66 8.59
CA GLU A 725 3.90 -10.81 7.97
C GLU A 725 4.68 -9.50 8.04
N SER A 726 5.98 -9.59 8.16
CA SER A 726 6.84 -8.43 8.29
C SER A 726 8.22 -8.67 7.66
N TYR A 727 8.75 -7.61 7.07
CA TYR A 727 10.04 -7.55 6.40
C TYR A 727 10.78 -6.30 6.88
N ARG A 728 12.07 -6.17 6.57
CA ARG A 728 12.86 -5.04 7.08
C ARG A 728 12.38 -3.66 6.63
N ASP A 729 11.67 -3.56 5.50
CA ASP A 729 11.08 -2.35 4.93
C ASP A 729 9.53 -2.32 5.00
N LYS A 730 8.88 -3.45 5.34
CA LYS A 730 7.42 -3.58 5.47
C LYS A 730 7.09 -4.23 6.82
N HIS A 731 6.91 -3.43 7.87
CA HIS A 731 6.66 -3.93 9.23
C HIS A 731 5.83 -3.00 10.12
N GLN A 732 5.36 -1.88 9.61
CA GLN A 732 4.56 -0.94 10.41
C GLN A 732 3.20 -1.53 10.84
N ALA A 733 2.67 -2.51 10.11
CA ALA A 733 1.45 -3.24 10.51
C ALA A 733 1.66 -4.15 11.72
N SER A 734 2.90 -4.40 12.13
CA SER A 734 3.30 -5.36 13.15
C SER A 734 3.89 -4.68 14.38
N CYS A 735 3.87 -5.38 15.52
CA CYS A 735 4.51 -4.96 16.77
C CYS A 735 5.17 -6.15 17.46
N HIS A 736 6.09 -5.89 18.41
CA HIS A 736 6.72 -6.95 19.15
C HIS A 736 5.78 -7.60 20.16
N GLY A 737 5.68 -8.92 20.12
CA GLY A 737 4.81 -9.68 20.99
C GLY A 737 5.13 -11.16 21.02
N LEU A 738 4.52 -11.88 21.97
CA LEU A 738 4.54 -13.33 22.01
C LEU A 738 3.28 -13.86 21.32
N PHE A 739 3.42 -14.22 20.07
CA PHE A 739 2.31 -14.65 19.21
C PHE A 739 2.19 -16.18 19.13
N ARG A 740 0.99 -16.62 18.79
CA ARG A 740 0.67 -18.03 18.52
C ARG A 740 -0.17 -18.12 17.27
N SER A 741 0.17 -19.07 16.41
CA SER A 741 -0.55 -19.32 15.14
C SER A 741 -0.48 -20.79 14.77
N LYS A 742 -1.11 -21.14 13.67
CA LYS A 742 -0.86 -22.40 12.94
C LYS A 742 -0.07 -22.08 11.68
N VAL A 743 0.80 -22.98 11.27
CA VAL A 743 1.60 -22.84 10.04
C VAL A 743 0.73 -22.45 8.83
N ALA A 744 -0.40 -23.12 8.63
CA ALA A 744 -1.32 -22.83 7.54
C ALA A 744 -1.98 -21.42 7.62
N GLN A 745 -2.02 -20.80 8.80
CA GLN A 745 -2.61 -19.46 9.02
C GLN A 745 -1.58 -18.33 8.88
N MET A 746 -0.31 -18.68 8.70
CA MET A 746 0.76 -17.70 8.46
C MET A 746 0.94 -17.40 6.97
N HIS A 747 0.22 -18.10 6.12
CA HIS A 747 0.24 -17.89 4.68
C HIS A 747 -0.67 -16.73 4.29
N GLU A 748 -0.13 -15.77 3.55
CA GLU A 748 -0.90 -14.74 2.87
C GLU A 748 -1.25 -15.25 1.46
N ASP A 749 -2.53 -15.26 1.13
CA ASP A 749 -3.04 -15.98 -0.03
C ASP A 749 -3.08 -15.10 -1.29
N TYR A 750 -1.94 -14.45 -1.62
CA TYR A 750 -1.82 -13.66 -2.84
C TYR A 750 -2.32 -14.44 -4.06
N ILE A 751 -3.14 -13.81 -4.90
CA ILE A 751 -3.75 -14.48 -6.08
C ILE A 751 -2.67 -15.08 -6.97
N ARG A 752 -1.58 -14.33 -7.20
CA ARG A 752 -0.35 -14.90 -7.73
C ARG A 752 0.59 -15.27 -6.59
N PRO A 753 0.85 -16.57 -6.36
CA PRO A 753 1.71 -17.03 -5.28
C PRO A 753 3.14 -16.52 -5.39
N GLN A 754 3.70 -16.11 -4.26
CA GLN A 754 5.03 -15.54 -4.14
C GLN A 754 5.51 -15.65 -2.69
N GLU A 755 6.72 -15.21 -2.35
CA GLU A 755 7.20 -15.14 -0.97
C GLU A 755 6.22 -14.39 -0.09
N ASN A 756 5.85 -14.99 1.04
CA ASN A 756 4.91 -14.42 2.01
C ASN A 756 5.12 -15.03 3.41
N GLY A 757 4.50 -14.45 4.43
CA GLY A 757 4.42 -15.00 5.77
C GLY A 757 5.74 -14.99 6.55
N SER A 758 6.72 -14.16 6.16
CA SER A 758 7.92 -13.95 6.97
C SER A 758 7.62 -13.08 8.20
N HIS A 759 8.36 -13.29 9.29
CA HIS A 759 8.33 -12.47 10.50
C HIS A 759 9.71 -11.93 10.81
N TYR A 760 9.80 -10.62 10.88
CA TYR A 760 11.04 -9.86 11.07
C TYR A 760 11.33 -9.63 12.58
N ASP A 761 12.58 -9.38 12.91
CA ASP A 761 13.07 -9.01 14.25
C ASP A 761 12.60 -9.96 15.37
N CYS A 762 12.81 -11.27 15.16
CA CYS A 762 12.43 -12.32 16.09
C CYS A 762 13.60 -12.76 16.96
N ASP A 763 13.34 -12.97 18.25
CA ASP A 763 14.33 -13.53 19.18
C ASP A 763 14.11 -15.04 19.42
N TYR A 764 12.88 -15.53 19.18
CA TYR A 764 12.45 -16.88 19.47
C TYR A 764 11.35 -17.34 18.53
N VAL A 765 11.43 -18.61 18.12
CA VAL A 765 10.36 -19.31 17.43
C VAL A 765 10.33 -20.78 17.83
N GLU A 766 9.12 -21.35 18.00
CA GLU A 766 8.89 -22.77 18.30
C GLU A 766 7.82 -23.31 17.35
N LEU A 767 8.11 -24.47 16.75
CA LEU A 767 7.13 -25.28 16.04
C LEU A 767 6.85 -26.54 16.85
N THR A 768 5.58 -26.85 17.11
CA THR A 768 5.19 -27.94 18.01
C THR A 768 3.88 -28.61 17.56
N ASN A 769 3.68 -29.84 18.02
CA ASN A 769 2.39 -30.56 17.97
C ASN A 769 1.72 -30.65 19.35
N GLY A 770 2.20 -29.92 20.35
CA GLY A 770 1.74 -29.95 21.74
C GLY A 770 2.37 -31.02 22.61
N GLN A 771 3.11 -32.00 22.03
CA GLN A 771 3.84 -33.05 22.78
C GLN A 771 5.34 -32.91 22.61
N CYS A 772 5.77 -32.49 21.45
CA CYS A 772 7.17 -32.26 21.13
C CYS A 772 7.27 -31.14 20.11
N GLY A 773 8.47 -30.59 19.92
CA GLY A 773 8.68 -29.47 18.98
C GLY A 773 10.16 -29.20 18.79
N ILE A 774 10.43 -28.25 17.92
CA ILE A 774 11.74 -27.64 17.70
C ILE A 774 11.63 -26.15 18.03
N ALA A 775 12.60 -25.60 18.71
CA ALA A 775 12.68 -24.18 18.98
C ALA A 775 14.03 -23.61 18.53
N ALA A 776 13.96 -22.40 17.95
CA ALA A 776 15.14 -21.64 17.60
C ALA A 776 15.20 -20.33 18.40
N VAL A 777 16.38 -19.96 18.82
CA VAL A 777 16.69 -18.70 19.50
C VAL A 777 18.02 -18.16 18.98
N SER A 778 18.17 -16.84 18.95
CA SER A 778 19.42 -16.19 18.58
C SER A 778 19.78 -15.08 19.56
N LYS A 779 21.06 -14.72 19.62
CA LYS A 779 21.54 -13.53 20.36
C LYS A 779 21.17 -12.24 19.63
N ASN A 780 21.19 -12.28 18.30
CA ASN A 780 20.76 -11.20 17.44
C ASN A 780 19.40 -11.57 16.87
N PRO A 781 18.51 -10.61 16.66
CA PRO A 781 17.24 -10.86 16.00
C PRO A 781 17.43 -11.50 14.62
N PHE A 782 16.50 -12.35 14.25
CA PHE A 782 16.47 -13.07 12.98
C PHE A 782 15.07 -12.98 12.37
N SER A 783 14.95 -13.35 11.11
CA SER A 783 13.63 -13.55 10.50
C SER A 783 13.32 -15.03 10.41
N PHE A 784 12.03 -15.39 10.45
CA PHE A 784 11.63 -16.76 10.17
C PHE A 784 10.39 -16.79 9.26
N ASN A 785 10.26 -17.91 8.56
CA ASN A 785 9.07 -18.26 7.80
C ASN A 785 8.69 -19.71 8.12
N ALA A 786 7.41 -19.98 8.33
CA ALA A 786 6.88 -21.32 8.50
C ALA A 786 5.68 -21.51 7.55
N SER A 787 5.82 -22.40 6.57
CA SER A 787 4.85 -22.55 5.48
C SER A 787 4.45 -24.00 5.26
N VAL A 788 3.23 -24.19 4.72
CA VAL A 788 2.78 -25.48 4.18
C VAL A 788 3.20 -25.66 2.72
N TYR A 789 3.82 -24.64 2.10
CA TYR A 789 4.28 -24.64 0.72
C TYR A 789 5.79 -24.47 0.67
N THR A 790 6.43 -25.06 -0.35
CA THR A 790 7.84 -24.78 -0.66
C THR A 790 7.95 -23.51 -1.50
N GLN A 791 9.11 -22.87 -1.51
CA GLN A 791 9.38 -21.69 -2.34
C GLN A 791 9.27 -22.01 -3.84
N GLU A 792 9.67 -23.22 -4.22
CA GLU A 792 9.57 -23.75 -5.58
C GLU A 792 8.11 -23.93 -6.01
N GLU A 793 7.23 -24.36 -5.10
CA GLU A 793 5.79 -24.48 -5.39
C GLU A 793 5.15 -23.10 -5.54
N LEU A 794 5.48 -22.15 -4.66
CA LEU A 794 4.97 -20.77 -4.76
C LEU A 794 5.40 -20.09 -6.09
N GLU A 795 6.61 -20.36 -6.56
CA GLU A 795 7.07 -19.81 -7.85
C GLU A 795 6.47 -20.52 -9.06
N ARG A 796 6.14 -21.81 -8.95
CA ARG A 796 5.74 -22.68 -10.06
C ARG A 796 4.38 -22.35 -10.63
N VAL A 797 3.44 -21.96 -9.77
CA VAL A 797 2.03 -21.76 -10.13
C VAL A 797 1.72 -20.28 -10.39
N SER A 798 0.73 -20.05 -11.23
CA SER A 798 0.27 -18.69 -11.56
C SER A 798 -0.89 -18.26 -10.68
N HIS A 799 -1.61 -19.20 -10.07
CA HIS A 799 -2.79 -18.89 -9.26
C HIS A 799 -2.77 -19.64 -7.93
N ASN A 800 -3.29 -19.00 -6.89
CA ASN A 800 -3.33 -19.55 -5.53
C ASN A 800 -4.17 -20.82 -5.39
N TYR A 801 -5.19 -20.99 -6.22
CA TYR A 801 -6.01 -22.22 -6.21
C TYR A 801 -5.28 -23.44 -6.80
N GLU A 802 -4.15 -23.25 -7.46
CA GLU A 802 -3.33 -24.33 -8.01
C GLU A 802 -2.30 -24.88 -7.02
N LEU A 803 -2.09 -24.20 -5.88
CA LEU A 803 -1.09 -24.54 -4.89
C LEU A 803 -1.32 -25.93 -4.29
N LYS A 804 -0.25 -26.69 -4.16
CA LYS A 804 -0.20 -28.01 -3.52
C LYS A 804 0.65 -27.96 -2.27
N GLU A 805 0.07 -28.36 -1.16
CA GLU A 805 0.80 -28.44 0.10
C GLU A 805 1.97 -29.42 0.02
N SER A 806 3.09 -29.06 0.65
CA SER A 806 4.22 -29.95 0.89
C SER A 806 3.83 -31.12 1.80
N ASP A 807 4.58 -32.21 1.75
CA ASP A 807 4.52 -33.30 2.72
C ASP A 807 5.12 -32.91 4.08
N SER A 808 5.74 -31.73 4.15
CA SER A 808 6.48 -31.20 5.29
C SER A 808 5.97 -29.84 5.73
N THR A 809 6.20 -29.48 6.99
CA THR A 809 6.24 -28.08 7.42
C THR A 809 7.59 -27.50 6.98
N VAL A 810 7.55 -26.55 6.05
CA VAL A 810 8.76 -25.86 5.54
C VAL A 810 9.10 -24.74 6.50
N PHE A 811 10.26 -24.83 7.17
CA PHE A 811 10.69 -23.89 8.19
C PHE A 811 12.00 -23.23 7.78
N CYS A 812 11.99 -21.95 7.56
CA CYS A 812 13.16 -21.12 7.27
C CYS A 812 13.52 -20.27 8.49
N MET A 813 14.80 -20.25 8.82
CA MET A 813 15.40 -19.33 9.81
C MET A 813 16.44 -18.52 9.09
N ASP A 814 16.22 -17.22 8.96
CA ASP A 814 17.04 -16.34 8.13
C ASP A 814 17.85 -15.37 8.99
N TYR A 815 19.13 -15.29 8.72
CA TYR A 815 19.96 -14.21 9.23
C TYR A 815 19.45 -12.86 8.76
N ALA A 816 19.15 -12.78 7.45
CA ALA A 816 18.53 -11.61 6.84
C ALA A 816 17.83 -11.98 5.51
N MET A 817 16.91 -11.13 5.11
CA MET A 817 16.22 -11.16 3.83
C MET A 817 16.29 -9.77 3.18
N ASN A 818 16.34 -9.72 1.85
CA ASN A 818 16.23 -8.47 1.09
C ASN A 818 14.87 -7.80 1.35
N GLY A 819 14.81 -6.49 1.27
CA GLY A 819 13.55 -5.75 1.33
C GLY A 819 12.57 -6.18 0.23
N ILE A 820 11.33 -5.74 0.36
CA ILE A 820 10.25 -5.99 -0.60
C ILE A 820 10.21 -4.88 -1.66
N GLY A 821 10.27 -3.60 -1.23
CA GLY A 821 10.20 -2.44 -2.12
C GLY A 821 8.87 -2.29 -2.85
N SER A 822 8.90 -1.55 -3.95
CA SER A 822 7.76 -1.30 -4.84
C SER A 822 8.19 -1.34 -6.33
N ASN A 823 9.22 -2.15 -6.66
CA ASN A 823 9.88 -2.14 -7.98
C ASN A 823 9.13 -2.97 -9.06
N SER A 824 7.89 -3.33 -8.83
CA SER A 824 7.01 -3.81 -9.92
C SER A 824 6.67 -2.67 -10.90
N CYS A 825 6.49 -1.46 -10.39
CA CYS A 825 6.40 -0.22 -11.18
C CYS A 825 6.94 0.96 -10.36
N GLY A 826 8.21 0.96 -10.00
CA GLY A 826 8.80 1.96 -9.12
C GLY A 826 10.32 1.83 -9.03
N PRO A 827 10.95 2.58 -8.12
CA PRO A 827 12.39 2.52 -7.94
C PRO A 827 12.84 1.18 -7.33
N ASP A 828 14.10 0.87 -7.56
CA ASP A 828 14.76 -0.26 -6.89
C ASP A 828 14.67 -0.17 -5.38
N VAL A 829 14.73 -1.32 -4.71
CA VAL A 829 14.84 -1.42 -3.24
C VAL A 829 15.99 -0.54 -2.76
N MET A 830 15.73 0.33 -1.80
CA MET A 830 16.71 1.26 -1.24
C MET A 830 17.91 0.50 -0.65
N ASP A 831 19.13 1.04 -0.80
CA ASP A 831 20.37 0.39 -0.34
C ASP A 831 20.32 -0.04 1.13
N LYS A 832 19.67 0.72 2.01
CA LYS A 832 19.52 0.38 3.45
C LYS A 832 18.69 -0.88 3.71
N TYR A 833 17.86 -1.29 2.75
CA TYR A 833 17.02 -2.48 2.82
C TYR A 833 17.57 -3.65 1.98
N ARG A 834 18.63 -3.43 1.22
CA ARG A 834 19.32 -4.50 0.50
C ARG A 834 20.09 -5.41 1.44
N PHE A 835 20.07 -6.68 1.13
CA PHE A 835 20.88 -7.66 1.87
C PHE A 835 22.25 -7.81 1.22
N CYS A 836 23.20 -6.94 1.60
CA CYS A 836 24.58 -6.99 1.15
C CYS A 836 25.47 -7.61 2.25
N LEU A 837 26.15 -8.71 1.97
CA LEU A 837 27.08 -9.37 2.92
C LEU A 837 28.44 -8.65 3.09
N LEU A 838 28.71 -7.61 2.30
CA LEU A 838 29.99 -6.89 2.32
C LEU A 838 30.23 -6.03 3.56
N TYR A 839 29.20 -5.71 4.35
CA TYR A 839 29.29 -4.84 5.52
C TYR A 839 28.63 -5.46 6.75
N THR A 840 29.30 -6.44 7.35
CA THR A 840 28.90 -6.97 8.67
C THR A 840 29.47 -6.16 9.85
N SER A 841 30.04 -4.98 9.61
CA SER A 841 30.31 -4.00 10.65
C SER A 841 29.16 -3.00 10.66
N PRO A 842 28.47 -2.78 11.80
CA PRO A 842 27.48 -1.72 11.89
C PRO A 842 28.16 -0.39 11.55
N SER A 843 27.63 0.32 10.56
CA SER A 843 28.09 1.65 10.24
C SER A 843 27.95 2.53 11.50
N PRO A 844 28.93 3.38 11.83
CA PRO A 844 28.81 4.32 12.97
C PRO A 844 27.60 5.26 12.83
N ARG A 845 26.97 5.34 11.66
CA ARG A 845 25.78 6.17 11.40
C ARG A 845 24.47 5.52 11.87
N ASP A 846 24.41 4.21 12.05
CA ASP A 846 23.20 3.52 12.47
C ASP A 846 22.98 3.59 14.00
N THR A 847 23.99 3.99 14.77
CA THR A 847 23.88 4.16 16.22
C THR A 847 23.39 5.53 16.67
N GLU A 848 23.28 6.53 15.78
CA GLU A 848 22.84 7.89 16.12
C GLU A 848 21.34 8.16 15.86
N ARG A 849 20.63 7.30 15.10
CA ARG A 849 19.20 7.49 14.80
C ARG A 849 18.24 6.75 15.74
N TYR A 850 18.73 5.97 16.68
CA TYR A 850 17.94 5.28 17.72
C TYR A 850 18.36 5.72 19.14
N ARG A 851 18.56 7.01 19.33
CA ARG A 851 18.69 7.58 20.70
C ARG A 851 17.49 8.43 21.05
#